data_ed277d112b2d08a7d31b9b7fe91d2696
#
_entry.id   ed277d112b2d08a7d31b9b7fe91d2696
#
_cell.length_a   1.000
_cell.length_b   1.000
_cell.length_c   1.000
_cell.angle_alpha   90.00
_cell.angle_beta   90.00
_cell.angle_gamma   90.00
#
_symmetry.space_group_name_H-M   'P 1'
#
loop_
_entity.id
_entity.type
_entity.pdbx_description
1 polymer ?
#
loop_
_entity_poly.entity_id
_entity_poly.type
_entity_poly.pdbx_seq_one_letter_code
_entity_poly.pdbx_strand_id
1 'polypeptide(L)'
;MKIWRKIKRFFKKLIKGIFFRKEEYARFKKTDLFQSLRSVVIDRYFIRNIKKGEYATVRAKKMNYRMEKKNILTDERKEALLAKVFEKQHGYKINFRNPKTFNEKLMWMKLYYQEPLITKCCDKFAVKDYVSRMVGPEYVVPTIKSWTNPGQIDFDALPERYVLKVNWSSGYLKIVKNKEELDVDATRRQLAKWIKPYRNSYYQTFNWGYKNMPPIIFAEEYIEQADEQVYDYKFFCFGGRVDSLFIATDRQDKTKPTTFDFYDAEFKPLDITYGGHAHVEKPHEKPKNFEKMKEIAAKLSKPFPFVRVDFYDLGDRVYVGEMTFYSGGALLSFEPFEWDEKYGEMIRLPDKVIQNTEDYFDPMTPREAYMMETRITPAMQRMYCMQKAYAQLGYLPDLDDPKSFNEKIIWLALNYKNPDIRIGADKFRAKEYIASKVGSQYVVPLLGAYDDITQVDFDALPEKFVAKANSGWGSDQVIIVTNKDTYCIDHLKVMMSTWLYPWCTYYYQNMCITDEKIEPKLVIEELLEADEGGSVDDYKFYCCNGEPKFALVVSDRKAKTQTRTFVDMNWECIPVMRKGKKTAASPKKPKKLGEMVKLCRILSKDFPLVRIDFYEVDGRVYVGELTFTPGMFLGFRPIEMDYKLGEYLDLSEYIK
;
A
#
# COMPACT_ATOMS: atom_id res chain seq x y z
N MET A 1 -3.91 -25.98 -0.73
CA MET A 1 -2.69 -26.76 -0.99
C MET A 1 -2.92 -28.02 -1.81
N LYS A 2 -3.88 -28.91 -1.46
CA LYS A 2 -4.16 -30.15 -2.24
C LYS A 2 -4.57 -29.91 -3.70
N ILE A 3 -5.40 -28.90 -4.02
CA ILE A 3 -5.83 -28.62 -5.41
C ILE A 3 -4.71 -28.00 -6.24
N TRP A 4 -3.90 -27.10 -5.67
CA TRP A 4 -2.71 -26.57 -6.35
C TRP A 4 -1.68 -27.67 -6.64
N ARG A 5 -1.53 -28.63 -5.74
CA ARG A 5 -0.74 -29.84 -6.00
C ARG A 5 -1.37 -30.72 -7.09
N LYS A 6 -2.71 -30.83 -7.16
CA LYS A 6 -3.42 -31.55 -8.24
C LYS A 6 -3.29 -30.80 -9.58
N ILE A 7 -3.47 -29.49 -9.60
CA ILE A 7 -3.28 -28.65 -10.81
C ILE A 7 -1.82 -28.70 -11.24
N LYS A 8 -0.86 -28.55 -10.33
CA LYS A 8 0.58 -28.68 -10.62
C LYS A 8 0.94 -30.10 -11.08
N ARG A 9 0.28 -31.12 -10.52
CA ARG A 9 0.44 -32.53 -10.98
C ARG A 9 -0.20 -32.78 -12.33
N PHE A 10 -1.38 -32.22 -12.60
CA PHE A 10 -2.05 -32.32 -13.90
C PHE A 10 -1.23 -31.62 -14.98
N PHE A 11 -0.80 -30.36 -14.75
CA PHE A 11 0.11 -29.68 -15.68
C PHE A 11 1.47 -30.40 -15.81
N LYS A 12 2.03 -30.93 -14.73
CA LYS A 12 3.26 -31.72 -14.80
C LYS A 12 3.07 -33.02 -15.62
N LYS A 13 1.90 -33.66 -15.53
CA LYS A 13 1.57 -34.85 -16.33
C LYS A 13 1.31 -34.48 -17.80
N LEU A 14 0.53 -33.43 -18.06
CA LEU A 14 0.25 -32.95 -19.41
C LEU A 14 1.54 -32.50 -20.12
N ILE A 15 2.41 -31.79 -19.41
CA ILE A 15 3.65 -31.23 -19.94
C ILE A 15 4.77 -32.28 -20.02
N LYS A 16 4.81 -33.27 -19.11
CA LYS A 16 5.70 -34.43 -19.26
C LYS A 16 5.36 -35.29 -20.47
N GLY A 17 4.11 -35.27 -20.92
CA GLY A 17 3.71 -35.93 -22.18
C GLY A 17 4.06 -35.15 -23.44
N ILE A 18 4.35 -33.83 -23.32
CA ILE A 18 4.61 -32.94 -24.47
C ILE A 18 6.08 -32.51 -24.54
N PHE A 19 6.78 -32.41 -23.40
CA PHE A 19 8.16 -31.89 -23.35
C PHE A 19 9.08 -32.83 -22.58
N PHE A 20 10.15 -33.28 -23.25
CA PHE A 20 11.14 -34.21 -22.69
C PHE A 20 12.24 -33.56 -21.87
N ARG A 21 12.43 -32.21 -21.88
CA ARG A 21 13.55 -31.53 -21.25
C ARG A 21 13.13 -30.35 -20.34
N LYS A 22 13.87 -30.10 -19.24
CA LYS A 22 13.65 -28.99 -18.32
C LYS A 22 13.70 -27.61 -19.00
N GLU A 23 14.50 -27.49 -20.03
CA GLU A 23 14.71 -26.23 -20.77
C GLU A 23 13.53 -25.87 -21.65
N GLU A 24 12.91 -26.86 -22.32
CA GLU A 24 11.70 -26.69 -23.12
C GLU A 24 10.52 -26.26 -22.25
N TYR A 25 10.41 -26.79 -21.03
CA TYR A 25 9.41 -26.38 -20.06
C TYR A 25 9.66 -24.95 -19.58
N ALA A 26 10.92 -24.55 -19.38
CA ALA A 26 11.27 -23.19 -19.01
C ALA A 26 10.96 -22.17 -20.13
N ARG A 27 11.18 -22.56 -21.40
CA ARG A 27 10.79 -21.76 -22.58
C ARG A 27 9.27 -21.67 -22.71
N PHE A 28 8.57 -22.79 -22.56
CA PHE A 28 7.09 -22.84 -22.61
C PHE A 28 6.45 -21.94 -21.55
N LYS A 29 6.98 -21.88 -20.33
CA LYS A 29 6.49 -20.97 -19.28
C LYS A 29 6.55 -19.48 -19.65
N LYS A 30 7.39 -19.10 -20.61
CA LYS A 30 7.53 -17.73 -21.08
C LYS A 30 6.60 -17.40 -22.24
N THR A 31 5.92 -18.38 -22.82
CA THR A 31 5.02 -18.16 -23.96
C THR A 31 3.68 -17.57 -23.54
N ASP A 32 3.08 -16.78 -24.42
CA ASP A 32 1.73 -16.22 -24.23
C ASP A 32 0.68 -17.31 -24.07
N LEU A 33 0.88 -18.46 -24.74
CA LEU A 33 0.03 -19.63 -24.59
C LEU A 33 0.03 -20.17 -23.15
N PHE A 34 1.20 -20.26 -22.49
CA PHE A 34 1.27 -20.67 -21.08
C PHE A 34 0.61 -19.66 -20.16
N GLN A 35 0.81 -18.37 -20.41
CA GLN A 35 0.18 -17.30 -19.62
C GLN A 35 -1.34 -17.32 -19.84
N SER A 36 -1.82 -17.53 -21.06
CA SER A 36 -3.25 -17.67 -21.38
C SER A 36 -3.87 -18.90 -20.71
N LEU A 37 -3.21 -20.06 -20.78
CA LEU A 37 -3.67 -21.28 -20.10
C LEU A 37 -3.68 -21.12 -18.57
N ARG A 38 -2.65 -20.47 -18.01
CA ARG A 38 -2.59 -20.14 -16.60
C ARG A 38 -3.73 -19.19 -16.20
N SER A 39 -4.04 -18.22 -17.05
CA SER A 39 -5.16 -17.32 -16.90
C SER A 39 -6.48 -18.07 -16.82
N VAL A 40 -6.78 -18.92 -17.79
CA VAL A 40 -8.01 -19.74 -17.83
C VAL A 40 -8.16 -20.62 -16.58
N VAL A 41 -7.07 -21.20 -16.07
CA VAL A 41 -7.11 -22.04 -14.86
C VAL A 41 -7.40 -21.20 -13.61
N ILE A 42 -6.84 -19.99 -13.53
CA ILE A 42 -7.10 -19.05 -12.43
C ILE A 42 -8.56 -18.61 -12.48
N ASP A 43 -9.08 -18.28 -13.67
CA ASP A 43 -10.46 -17.85 -13.85
C ASP A 43 -11.45 -18.96 -13.51
N ARG A 44 -11.20 -20.20 -13.98
CA ARG A 44 -12.00 -21.37 -13.60
C ARG A 44 -12.00 -21.63 -12.09
N TYR A 45 -10.85 -21.45 -11.44
CA TYR A 45 -10.76 -21.60 -9.98
C TYR A 45 -11.57 -20.52 -9.27
N PHE A 46 -11.48 -19.27 -9.72
CA PHE A 46 -12.21 -18.14 -9.15
C PHE A 46 -13.72 -18.32 -9.35
N ILE A 47 -14.15 -18.64 -10.58
CA ILE A 47 -15.55 -18.93 -10.91
C ILE A 47 -16.12 -20.09 -10.08
N ARG A 48 -15.33 -21.16 -9.87
CA ARG A 48 -15.75 -22.29 -9.04
C ARG A 48 -15.95 -21.90 -7.58
N ASN A 49 -15.09 -21.03 -7.04
CA ASN A 49 -15.25 -20.54 -5.67
C ASN A 49 -16.43 -19.58 -5.55
N ILE A 50 -16.66 -18.73 -6.57
CA ILE A 50 -17.87 -17.89 -6.65
C ILE A 50 -19.13 -18.76 -6.68
N LYS A 51 -19.16 -19.79 -7.53
CA LYS A 51 -20.30 -20.74 -7.60
C LYS A 51 -20.62 -21.41 -6.27
N LYS A 52 -19.63 -21.56 -5.39
CA LYS A 52 -19.80 -22.13 -4.04
C LYS A 52 -20.06 -21.09 -2.95
N GLY A 53 -20.09 -19.80 -3.27
CA GLY A 53 -20.13 -18.72 -2.28
C GLY A 53 -18.84 -18.56 -1.47
N GLU A 54 -17.74 -19.22 -1.89
CA GLU A 54 -16.46 -19.26 -1.15
C GLU A 54 -15.53 -18.06 -1.45
N TYR A 55 -15.99 -17.04 -2.20
CA TYR A 55 -15.16 -15.89 -2.58
C TYR A 55 -14.68 -15.05 -1.38
N ALA A 56 -15.43 -15.08 -0.28
CA ALA A 56 -15.05 -14.40 0.97
C ALA A 56 -14.11 -15.21 1.86
N THR A 57 -13.78 -16.44 1.48
CA THR A 57 -12.94 -17.31 2.33
C THR A 57 -11.51 -16.79 2.41
N VAL A 58 -10.83 -17.08 3.51
CA VAL A 58 -9.40 -16.79 3.71
C VAL A 58 -8.54 -17.32 2.56
N ARG A 59 -8.95 -18.43 1.96
CA ARG A 59 -8.24 -19.04 0.83
C ARG A 59 -8.37 -18.21 -0.44
N ALA A 60 -9.58 -17.69 -0.73
CA ALA A 60 -9.82 -16.82 -1.87
C ALA A 60 -9.05 -15.49 -1.69
N LYS A 61 -9.17 -14.84 -0.54
CA LYS A 61 -8.41 -13.63 -0.18
C LYS A 61 -6.90 -13.82 -0.38
N LYS A 62 -6.33 -14.92 0.12
CA LYS A 62 -4.89 -15.24 -0.03
C LYS A 62 -4.49 -15.46 -1.48
N MET A 63 -5.39 -15.95 -2.32
CA MET A 63 -5.13 -16.13 -3.74
C MET A 63 -5.16 -14.79 -4.48
N ASN A 64 -6.16 -13.95 -4.23
CA ASN A 64 -6.25 -12.60 -4.79
C ASN A 64 -5.02 -11.77 -4.43
N TYR A 65 -4.63 -11.75 -3.16
CA TYR A 65 -3.39 -11.12 -2.70
C TYR A 65 -2.16 -11.57 -3.49
N ARG A 66 -2.00 -12.88 -3.70
CA ARG A 66 -0.85 -13.42 -4.45
C ARG A 66 -0.89 -13.08 -5.95
N MET A 67 -2.08 -12.95 -6.51
CA MET A 67 -2.24 -12.57 -7.92
C MET A 67 -1.95 -11.08 -8.11
N GLU A 68 -2.41 -10.23 -7.19
CA GLU A 68 -2.10 -8.80 -7.18
C GLU A 68 -0.60 -8.56 -7.08
N LYS A 69 0.08 -9.18 -6.10
CA LYS A 69 1.54 -9.09 -5.94
C LYS A 69 2.37 -9.60 -7.11
N LYS A 70 1.77 -10.33 -8.04
CA LYS A 70 2.42 -10.81 -9.26
C LYS A 70 1.99 -10.04 -10.50
N ASN A 71 1.28 -8.94 -10.34
CA ASN A 71 0.69 -8.14 -11.41
C ASN A 71 -0.13 -8.99 -12.40
N ILE A 72 -0.85 -9.99 -11.88
CA ILE A 72 -1.72 -10.86 -12.68
C ILE A 72 -3.15 -10.33 -12.71
N LEU A 73 -3.56 -9.57 -11.69
CA LEU A 73 -4.86 -8.92 -11.58
C LEU A 73 -4.80 -7.52 -12.18
N THR A 74 -4.94 -7.42 -13.50
CA THR A 74 -5.17 -6.14 -14.17
C THR A 74 -6.57 -5.61 -13.84
N ASP A 75 -6.82 -4.31 -14.08
CA ASP A 75 -8.11 -3.70 -13.81
C ASP A 75 -9.22 -4.33 -14.67
N GLU A 76 -8.95 -4.64 -15.94
CA GLU A 76 -9.89 -5.36 -16.83
C GLU A 76 -10.24 -6.73 -16.27
N ARG A 77 -9.27 -7.38 -15.64
CA ARG A 77 -9.50 -8.68 -15.02
C ARG A 77 -10.31 -8.59 -13.75
N LYS A 78 -10.08 -7.57 -12.92
CA LYS A 78 -10.91 -7.28 -11.73
C LYS A 78 -12.36 -7.00 -12.16
N GLU A 79 -12.54 -6.16 -13.21
CA GLU A 79 -13.84 -5.88 -13.80
C GLU A 79 -14.55 -7.17 -14.24
N ALA A 80 -13.87 -8.01 -15.03
CA ALA A 80 -14.45 -9.28 -15.50
C ALA A 80 -14.79 -10.26 -14.36
N LEU A 81 -14.00 -10.26 -13.28
CA LEU A 81 -14.27 -11.08 -12.10
C LEU A 81 -15.46 -10.55 -11.31
N LEU A 82 -15.53 -9.25 -11.09
CA LEU A 82 -16.66 -8.61 -10.40
C LEU A 82 -17.96 -8.75 -11.20
N ALA A 83 -17.92 -8.62 -12.54
CA ALA A 83 -19.09 -8.87 -13.39
C ALA A 83 -19.67 -10.29 -13.18
N LYS A 84 -18.81 -11.31 -13.08
CA LYS A 84 -19.25 -12.69 -12.82
C LYS A 84 -19.80 -12.89 -11.42
N VAL A 85 -19.22 -12.22 -10.42
CA VAL A 85 -19.74 -12.25 -9.04
C VAL A 85 -21.11 -11.61 -9.00
N PHE A 86 -21.24 -10.45 -9.63
CA PHE A 86 -22.49 -9.68 -9.71
C PHE A 86 -23.60 -10.49 -10.41
N GLU A 87 -23.34 -10.97 -11.63
CA GLU A 87 -24.30 -11.78 -12.42
C GLU A 87 -24.79 -13.00 -11.62
N LYS A 88 -23.88 -13.68 -10.93
CA LYS A 88 -24.25 -14.82 -10.09
C LYS A 88 -25.19 -14.42 -8.93
N GLN A 89 -24.92 -13.27 -8.30
CA GLN A 89 -25.61 -12.85 -7.09
C GLN A 89 -26.97 -12.20 -7.41
N HIS A 90 -27.03 -11.38 -8.45
CA HIS A 90 -28.22 -10.59 -8.80
C HIS A 90 -29.02 -11.20 -9.97
N GLY A 91 -28.49 -12.22 -10.68
CA GLY A 91 -29.20 -12.88 -11.78
C GLY A 91 -29.19 -12.15 -13.11
N TYR A 92 -28.55 -10.97 -13.19
CA TYR A 92 -28.42 -10.18 -14.42
C TYR A 92 -26.98 -9.66 -14.60
N LYS A 93 -26.62 -9.22 -15.83
CA LYS A 93 -25.28 -8.74 -16.16
C LYS A 93 -25.12 -7.27 -15.81
N ILE A 94 -24.06 -6.94 -15.09
CA ILE A 94 -23.70 -5.56 -14.78
C ILE A 94 -23.26 -4.78 -16.04
N ASN A 95 -23.67 -3.51 -16.12
CA ASN A 95 -23.22 -2.58 -17.16
C ASN A 95 -22.26 -1.52 -16.57
N PHE A 96 -20.97 -1.80 -16.53
CA PHE A 96 -19.95 -0.85 -16.03
C PHE A 96 -19.82 0.45 -16.86
N ARG A 97 -20.29 0.47 -18.12
CA ARG A 97 -20.27 1.68 -18.95
C ARG A 97 -21.42 2.63 -18.63
N ASN A 98 -22.54 2.11 -18.21
CA ASN A 98 -23.74 2.88 -17.87
C ASN A 98 -24.50 2.23 -16.71
N PRO A 99 -23.91 2.18 -15.50
CA PRO A 99 -24.54 1.55 -14.35
C PRO A 99 -25.78 2.34 -13.93
N LYS A 100 -26.88 1.64 -13.65
CA LYS A 100 -28.17 2.23 -13.31
C LYS A 100 -28.55 1.99 -11.87
N THR A 101 -28.48 0.73 -11.42
CA THR A 101 -28.93 0.36 -10.08
C THR A 101 -27.91 0.73 -9.01
N PHE A 102 -28.33 0.75 -7.76
CA PHE A 102 -27.46 0.99 -6.60
C PHE A 102 -26.26 0.03 -6.57
N ASN A 103 -26.54 -1.27 -6.71
CA ASN A 103 -25.49 -2.28 -6.66
C ASN A 103 -24.53 -2.18 -7.85
N GLU A 104 -25.02 -1.85 -9.07
CA GLU A 104 -24.14 -1.58 -10.22
C GLU A 104 -23.23 -0.38 -9.98
N LYS A 105 -23.78 0.72 -9.44
CA LYS A 105 -23.01 1.95 -9.15
C LYS A 105 -22.00 1.73 -8.04
N LEU A 106 -22.32 0.96 -7.00
CA LEU A 106 -21.34 0.58 -5.99
C LEU A 106 -20.22 -0.29 -6.56
N MET A 107 -20.54 -1.24 -7.47
CA MET A 107 -19.50 -2.04 -8.16
C MET A 107 -18.59 -1.17 -9.03
N TRP A 108 -19.18 -0.18 -9.73
CA TRP A 108 -18.40 0.80 -10.48
C TRP A 108 -17.48 1.62 -9.59
N MET A 109 -17.95 2.10 -8.46
CA MET A 109 -17.14 2.86 -7.49
C MET A 109 -15.96 2.05 -6.94
N LYS A 110 -16.09 0.75 -6.75
CA LYS A 110 -14.96 -0.11 -6.32
C LYS A 110 -13.77 -0.07 -7.26
N LEU A 111 -13.99 0.11 -8.55
CA LEU A 111 -12.94 0.06 -9.58
C LEU A 111 -12.48 1.45 -10.00
N TYR A 112 -13.41 2.39 -10.12
CA TYR A 112 -13.19 3.64 -10.84
C TYR A 112 -13.24 4.90 -10.00
N TYR A 113 -13.67 4.80 -8.73
CA TYR A 113 -13.67 5.93 -7.81
C TYR A 113 -12.73 5.68 -6.64
N GLN A 114 -11.44 5.96 -6.90
CA GLN A 114 -10.34 5.69 -5.98
C GLN A 114 -9.97 6.95 -5.18
N GLU A 115 -10.96 7.55 -4.55
CA GLU A 115 -10.81 8.76 -3.74
C GLU A 115 -10.11 8.47 -2.40
N PRO A 116 -9.00 9.15 -2.05
CA PRO A 116 -8.25 8.91 -0.81
C PRO A 116 -9.10 9.05 0.46
N LEU A 117 -10.04 10.00 0.47
CA LEU A 117 -10.93 10.20 1.60
C LEU A 117 -11.77 8.97 1.91
N ILE A 118 -12.12 8.15 0.90
CA ILE A 118 -12.81 6.87 1.12
C ILE A 118 -11.91 5.91 1.91
N THR A 119 -10.60 5.85 1.61
CA THR A 119 -9.67 5.01 2.36
C THR A 119 -9.59 5.44 3.82
N LYS A 120 -9.51 6.75 4.08
CA LYS A 120 -9.55 7.31 5.44
C LYS A 120 -10.82 6.90 6.18
N CYS A 121 -11.97 7.02 5.53
CA CYS A 121 -13.28 6.77 6.15
C CYS A 121 -13.65 5.27 6.21
N CYS A 122 -13.05 4.40 5.38
CA CYS A 122 -13.18 2.94 5.50
C CYS A 122 -12.36 2.36 6.66
N ASP A 123 -11.30 3.06 7.07
CA ASP A 123 -10.42 2.64 8.16
C ASP A 123 -11.09 2.92 9.50
N LYS A 124 -11.36 1.83 10.28
CA LYS A 124 -12.05 1.94 11.58
C LYS A 124 -11.28 2.75 12.63
N PHE A 125 -9.98 2.92 12.44
CA PHE A 125 -9.14 3.75 13.31
C PHE A 125 -9.09 5.19 12.79
N ALA A 126 -8.80 5.39 11.52
CA ALA A 126 -8.62 6.69 10.91
C ALA A 126 -9.93 7.50 10.74
N VAL A 127 -11.07 6.82 10.60
CA VAL A 127 -12.39 7.48 10.50
C VAL A 127 -12.72 8.31 11.73
N LYS A 128 -12.15 7.98 12.89
CA LYS A 128 -12.36 8.71 14.14
C LYS A 128 -11.89 10.17 14.07
N ASP A 129 -10.74 10.41 13.42
CA ASP A 129 -10.25 11.75 13.17
C ASP A 129 -11.21 12.52 12.24
N TYR A 130 -11.66 11.90 11.14
CA TYR A 130 -12.64 12.51 10.25
C TYR A 130 -13.93 12.90 10.98
N VAL A 131 -14.50 11.98 11.76
CA VAL A 131 -15.73 12.22 12.54
C VAL A 131 -15.51 13.36 13.55
N SER A 132 -14.39 13.31 14.31
CA SER A 132 -14.07 14.34 15.31
C SER A 132 -13.98 15.73 14.71
N ARG A 133 -13.35 15.89 13.55
CA ARG A 133 -13.23 17.19 12.85
C ARG A 133 -14.56 17.68 12.27
N MET A 134 -15.37 16.78 11.76
CA MET A 134 -16.60 17.16 11.06
C MET A 134 -17.78 17.44 11.99
N VAL A 135 -17.86 16.72 13.10
CA VAL A 135 -19.08 16.78 13.96
C VAL A 135 -18.77 16.88 15.45
N GLY A 136 -17.56 16.58 15.89
CA GLY A 136 -17.10 16.68 17.26
C GLY A 136 -16.52 15.36 17.82
N PRO A 137 -15.53 15.41 18.73
CA PRO A 137 -14.90 14.23 19.32
C PRO A 137 -15.85 13.42 20.23
N GLU A 138 -16.91 14.04 20.73
CA GLU A 138 -17.92 13.41 21.58
C GLU A 138 -18.74 12.33 20.86
N TYR A 139 -18.71 12.30 19.51
CA TYR A 139 -19.38 11.29 18.68
C TYR A 139 -18.49 10.11 18.31
N VAL A 140 -17.28 10.05 18.88
CA VAL A 140 -16.30 9.00 18.59
C VAL A 140 -16.07 8.15 19.83
N VAL A 141 -16.13 6.82 19.66
CA VAL A 141 -15.76 5.91 20.75
C VAL A 141 -14.29 6.14 21.11
N PRO A 142 -13.94 6.44 22.38
CA PRO A 142 -12.57 6.74 22.76
C PRO A 142 -11.62 5.57 22.45
N THR A 143 -10.47 5.90 21.88
CA THR A 143 -9.37 4.94 21.64
C THR A 143 -8.44 4.97 22.87
N ILE A 144 -8.21 3.82 23.47
CA ILE A 144 -7.30 3.67 24.61
C ILE A 144 -5.86 3.69 24.11
N LYS A 145 -5.54 2.85 23.11
CA LYS A 145 -4.21 2.75 22.52
C LYS A 145 -4.24 1.99 21.18
N SER A 146 -3.22 2.21 20.36
CA SER A 146 -3.06 1.53 19.06
C SER A 146 -1.66 0.93 18.92
N TRP A 147 -1.54 -0.11 18.04
CA TRP A 147 -0.29 -0.84 17.81
C TRP A 147 -0.26 -1.36 16.36
N THR A 148 0.93 -1.53 15.83
CA THR A 148 1.17 -2.15 14.53
C THR A 148 1.52 -3.64 14.64
N ASN A 149 1.90 -4.08 15.83
CA ASN A 149 2.30 -5.47 16.12
C ASN A 149 1.68 -5.95 17.44
N PRO A 150 1.09 -7.16 17.47
CA PRO A 150 0.55 -7.75 18.72
C PRO A 150 1.58 -7.90 19.85
N GLY A 151 2.88 -8.01 19.50
CA GLY A 151 3.97 -8.09 20.49
C GLY A 151 4.15 -6.82 21.31
N GLN A 152 3.71 -5.66 20.79
CA GLN A 152 3.80 -4.36 21.44
C GLN A 152 2.70 -4.14 22.50
N ILE A 153 1.68 -5.01 22.54
CA ILE A 153 0.54 -4.82 23.43
C ILE A 153 0.96 -5.21 24.86
N ASP A 154 0.98 -4.22 25.71
CA ASP A 154 1.02 -4.43 27.15
C ASP A 154 -0.42 -4.62 27.66
N PHE A 155 -0.83 -5.88 27.86
CA PHE A 155 -2.18 -6.20 28.31
C PHE A 155 -2.41 -5.82 29.78
N ASP A 156 -1.35 -5.73 30.57
CA ASP A 156 -1.46 -5.36 31.98
C ASP A 156 -1.79 -3.86 32.15
N ALA A 157 -1.32 -3.03 31.22
CA ALA A 157 -1.62 -1.61 31.19
C ALA A 157 -3.02 -1.27 30.62
N LEU A 158 -3.77 -2.25 30.08
CA LEU A 158 -5.13 -2.02 29.58
C LEU A 158 -6.15 -2.05 30.74
N PRO A 159 -7.28 -1.33 30.64
CA PRO A 159 -8.33 -1.34 31.65
C PRO A 159 -8.97 -2.74 31.74
N GLU A 160 -9.86 -2.92 32.72
CA GLU A 160 -10.55 -4.19 32.96
C GLU A 160 -11.43 -4.62 31.77
N ARG A 161 -12.09 -3.63 31.13
CA ARG A 161 -13.01 -3.84 30.02
C ARG A 161 -12.58 -3.02 28.80
N TYR A 162 -12.47 -3.65 27.66
CA TYR A 162 -12.13 -2.99 26.40
C TYR A 162 -12.49 -3.85 25.18
N VAL A 163 -12.41 -3.24 23.99
CA VAL A 163 -12.60 -3.94 22.72
C VAL A 163 -11.35 -3.82 21.86
N LEU A 164 -10.71 -4.95 21.54
CA LEU A 164 -9.62 -4.98 20.55
C LEU A 164 -10.19 -5.11 19.15
N LYS A 165 -9.72 -4.28 18.23
CA LYS A 165 -10.14 -4.26 16.83
C LYS A 165 -8.94 -4.22 15.90
N VAL A 166 -9.15 -4.65 14.65
CA VAL A 166 -8.24 -4.38 13.52
C VAL A 166 -8.98 -3.50 12.51
N ASN A 167 -8.31 -2.48 12.00
CA ASN A 167 -8.91 -1.40 11.23
C ASN A 167 -9.56 -1.79 9.89
N TRP A 168 -9.13 -2.85 9.24
CA TRP A 168 -9.37 -3.13 7.81
C TRP A 168 -10.37 -4.24 7.47
N SER A 169 -11.15 -4.73 8.41
CA SER A 169 -12.09 -5.82 8.14
C SER A 169 -13.28 -5.80 9.08
N SER A 170 -14.39 -6.36 8.62
CA SER A 170 -15.52 -6.68 9.47
C SER A 170 -15.25 -7.96 10.27
N GLY A 171 -15.70 -8.02 11.52
CA GLY A 171 -15.62 -9.20 12.38
C GLY A 171 -14.24 -9.47 13.01
N TYR A 172 -13.25 -8.61 12.81
CA TYR A 172 -11.95 -8.71 13.48
C TYR A 172 -11.94 -7.85 14.73
N LEU A 173 -12.75 -8.29 15.70
CA LEU A 173 -12.85 -7.67 17.02
C LEU A 173 -12.85 -8.75 18.10
N LYS A 174 -12.38 -8.39 19.28
CA LYS A 174 -12.44 -9.20 20.51
C LYS A 174 -12.88 -8.30 21.66
N ILE A 175 -14.02 -8.63 22.23
CA ILE A 175 -14.55 -7.98 23.42
C ILE A 175 -13.90 -8.65 24.62
N VAL A 176 -13.33 -7.85 25.50
CA VAL A 176 -12.78 -8.26 26.80
C VAL A 176 -13.66 -7.62 27.88
N LYS A 177 -14.44 -8.46 28.56
CA LYS A 177 -15.34 -8.04 29.67
C LYS A 177 -14.70 -8.29 31.04
N ASN A 178 -13.73 -9.18 31.10
CA ASN A 178 -12.93 -9.50 32.27
C ASN A 178 -11.51 -9.76 31.79
N LYS A 179 -10.57 -8.96 32.23
CA LYS A 179 -9.16 -9.03 31.86
C LYS A 179 -8.46 -10.27 32.42
N GLU A 180 -8.85 -10.71 33.63
CA GLU A 180 -8.26 -11.89 34.29
C GLU A 180 -8.55 -13.19 33.52
N GLU A 181 -9.67 -13.25 32.81
CA GLU A 181 -10.07 -14.43 32.00
C GLU A 181 -9.43 -14.44 30.61
N LEU A 182 -8.64 -13.43 30.28
CA LEU A 182 -8.07 -13.28 28.93
C LEU A 182 -6.88 -14.21 28.73
N ASP A 183 -7.00 -15.21 27.83
CA ASP A 183 -5.82 -15.90 27.30
C ASP A 183 -5.04 -14.94 26.39
N VAL A 184 -4.02 -14.30 26.98
CA VAL A 184 -3.16 -13.31 26.33
C VAL A 184 -2.43 -13.92 25.12
N ASP A 185 -1.91 -15.14 25.27
CA ASP A 185 -1.15 -15.80 24.20
C ASP A 185 -2.03 -16.20 23.02
N ALA A 186 -3.23 -16.75 23.31
CA ALA A 186 -4.20 -17.02 22.24
C ALA A 186 -4.65 -15.73 21.55
N THR A 187 -4.83 -14.65 22.32
CA THR A 187 -5.21 -13.34 21.78
C THR A 187 -4.11 -12.77 20.89
N ARG A 188 -2.85 -12.79 21.32
CA ARG A 188 -1.70 -12.38 20.46
C ARG A 188 -1.63 -13.20 19.17
N ARG A 189 -1.80 -14.53 19.26
CA ARG A 189 -1.85 -15.40 18.08
C ARG A 189 -3.02 -15.07 17.14
N GLN A 190 -4.17 -14.72 17.70
CA GLN A 190 -5.36 -14.31 16.92
C GLN A 190 -5.13 -12.99 16.20
N LEU A 191 -4.66 -11.95 16.90
CA LEU A 191 -4.33 -10.64 16.34
C LEU A 191 -3.27 -10.77 15.23
N ALA A 192 -2.21 -11.55 15.47
CA ALA A 192 -1.18 -11.84 14.46
C ALA A 192 -1.73 -12.54 13.20
N LYS A 193 -2.83 -13.29 13.31
CA LYS A 193 -3.53 -13.83 12.13
C LYS A 193 -4.35 -12.75 11.42
N TRP A 194 -4.99 -11.84 12.15
CA TRP A 194 -5.87 -10.83 11.61
C TRP A 194 -5.13 -9.75 10.83
N ILE A 195 -3.94 -9.34 11.28
CA ILE A 195 -3.11 -8.32 10.62
C ILE A 195 -2.34 -8.82 9.39
N LYS A 196 -2.52 -10.08 8.96
CA LYS A 196 -1.85 -10.56 7.74
C LYS A 196 -2.41 -9.86 6.51
N PRO A 197 -1.56 -9.35 5.58
CA PRO A 197 -2.00 -8.55 4.43
C PRO A 197 -3.14 -9.15 3.63
N TYR A 198 -3.11 -10.47 3.40
CA TYR A 198 -4.20 -11.16 2.68
C TYR A 198 -5.53 -11.26 3.45
N ARG A 199 -5.59 -10.79 4.69
CA ARG A 199 -6.82 -10.70 5.50
C ARG A 199 -7.58 -9.41 5.25
N ASN A 200 -6.93 -8.41 4.67
CA ASN A 200 -7.56 -7.16 4.28
C ASN A 200 -8.81 -7.41 3.41
N SER A 201 -9.87 -6.65 3.66
CA SER A 201 -11.16 -6.76 2.95
C SER A 201 -11.05 -6.46 1.46
N TYR A 202 -10.06 -5.68 1.02
CA TYR A 202 -9.79 -5.47 -0.40
C TYR A 202 -9.68 -6.78 -1.19
N TYR A 203 -8.99 -7.78 -0.66
CA TYR A 203 -8.78 -9.05 -1.36
C TYR A 203 -10.01 -9.97 -1.38
N GLN A 204 -11.13 -9.52 -0.85
CA GLN A 204 -12.40 -10.23 -0.92
C GLN A 204 -13.15 -9.91 -2.23
N THR A 205 -13.45 -8.63 -2.47
CA THR A 205 -14.25 -8.14 -3.60
C THR A 205 -13.70 -6.84 -4.18
N PHE A 206 -12.43 -6.58 -4.02
CA PHE A 206 -11.71 -5.41 -4.54
C PHE A 206 -12.30 -4.06 -4.10
N ASN A 207 -12.82 -3.97 -2.87
CA ASN A 207 -13.28 -2.72 -2.30
C ASN A 207 -12.10 -1.77 -2.11
N TRP A 208 -11.99 -0.75 -2.99
CA TRP A 208 -10.85 0.16 -3.05
C TRP A 208 -10.48 0.77 -1.70
N GLY A 209 -11.44 1.23 -0.93
CA GLY A 209 -11.19 1.88 0.35
C GLY A 209 -10.34 1.08 1.34
N TYR A 210 -10.20 -0.23 1.13
CA TYR A 210 -9.33 -1.08 1.95
C TYR A 210 -7.99 -1.39 1.28
N LYS A 211 -7.81 -1.04 0.00
CA LYS A 211 -6.52 -1.22 -0.69
C LYS A 211 -5.47 -0.37 -0.02
N ASN A 212 -4.27 -0.87 0.13
CA ASN A 212 -3.13 -0.13 0.67
C ASN A 212 -3.28 0.39 2.11
N MET A 213 -4.31 -0.04 2.83
CA MET A 213 -4.52 0.30 4.23
C MET A 213 -3.54 -0.49 5.10
N PRO A 214 -2.65 0.16 5.89
CA PRO A 214 -1.77 -0.53 6.81
C PRO A 214 -2.58 -1.16 7.96
N PRO A 215 -2.16 -2.33 8.47
CA PRO A 215 -2.83 -2.97 9.58
C PRO A 215 -2.57 -2.24 10.89
N ILE A 216 -3.63 -1.82 11.56
CA ILE A 216 -3.58 -1.25 12.90
C ILE A 216 -4.42 -2.13 13.82
N ILE A 217 -3.85 -2.48 14.97
CA ILE A 217 -4.57 -3.04 16.10
C ILE A 217 -4.82 -1.88 17.05
N PHE A 218 -6.02 -1.74 17.55
CA PHE A 218 -6.33 -0.71 18.55
C PHE A 218 -7.31 -1.22 19.59
N ALA A 219 -7.23 -0.66 20.80
CA ALA A 219 -8.17 -0.89 21.87
C ALA A 219 -9.07 0.35 22.00
N GLU A 220 -10.36 0.10 22.11
CA GLU A 220 -11.40 1.08 22.40
C GLU A 220 -12.02 0.82 23.77
N GLU A 221 -12.59 1.85 24.34
CA GLU A 221 -13.45 1.70 25.51
C GLU A 221 -14.59 0.73 25.24
N TYR A 222 -14.87 -0.11 26.21
CA TYR A 222 -16.04 -0.96 26.17
C TYR A 222 -17.29 -0.12 26.42
N ILE A 223 -18.18 -0.05 25.45
CA ILE A 223 -19.46 0.63 25.57
C ILE A 223 -20.44 -0.31 26.23
N GLU A 224 -20.89 0.04 27.45
CA GLU A 224 -21.95 -0.66 28.14
C GLU A 224 -23.30 -0.11 27.66
N GLN A 225 -24.17 -0.97 27.21
CA GLN A 225 -25.56 -0.62 26.93
C GLN A 225 -26.43 -1.09 28.08
N ALA A 226 -27.37 -0.24 28.47
CA ALA A 226 -28.28 -0.53 29.61
C ALA A 226 -29.17 -1.75 29.32
N ASP A 227 -29.47 -2.02 28.07
CA ASP A 227 -30.22 -3.18 27.61
C ASP A 227 -29.29 -4.15 26.88
N GLU A 228 -29.48 -5.45 27.04
CA GLU A 228 -28.66 -6.49 26.40
C GLU A 228 -28.70 -6.46 24.85
N GLN A 229 -29.61 -5.67 24.26
CA GLN A 229 -29.83 -5.59 22.82
C GLN A 229 -29.20 -4.34 22.21
N VAL A 230 -28.12 -4.53 21.44
CA VAL A 230 -27.44 -3.47 20.69
C VAL A 230 -28.13 -3.26 19.35
N TYR A 231 -28.76 -2.11 19.16
CA TYR A 231 -29.28 -1.69 17.87
C TYR A 231 -28.22 -0.98 17.06
N ASP A 232 -27.97 -1.45 15.83
CA ASP A 232 -27.12 -0.81 14.82
C ASP A 232 -28.01 0.01 13.89
N TYR A 233 -27.99 1.36 14.02
CA TYR A 233 -28.72 2.27 13.14
C TYR A 233 -27.86 2.62 11.92
N LYS A 234 -28.30 2.21 10.73
CA LYS A 234 -27.50 2.25 9.50
C LYS A 234 -28.12 3.16 8.45
N PHE A 235 -27.68 4.41 8.42
CA PHE A 235 -28.24 5.46 7.58
C PHE A 235 -27.68 5.41 6.15
N PHE A 236 -28.55 5.34 5.15
CA PHE A 236 -28.20 5.45 3.73
C PHE A 236 -28.19 6.92 3.34
N CYS A 237 -27.02 7.42 2.93
CA CYS A 237 -26.78 8.82 2.65
C CYS A 237 -26.24 9.02 1.23
N PHE A 238 -26.81 10.00 0.51
CA PHE A 238 -26.51 10.30 -0.88
C PHE A 238 -26.13 11.77 -1.02
N GLY A 239 -24.81 12.08 -1.14
CA GLY A 239 -24.33 13.46 -1.30
C GLY A 239 -24.73 14.42 -0.18
N GLY A 240 -24.76 13.96 1.06
CA GLY A 240 -25.18 14.75 2.23
C GLY A 240 -26.69 14.68 2.55
N ARG A 241 -27.51 14.00 1.73
CA ARG A 241 -28.90 13.75 1.99
C ARG A 241 -29.10 12.38 2.63
N VAL A 242 -29.71 12.33 3.78
CA VAL A 242 -30.20 11.09 4.39
C VAL A 242 -31.54 10.75 3.76
N ASP A 243 -31.66 9.54 3.18
CA ASP A 243 -32.86 9.07 2.55
C ASP A 243 -33.63 8.05 3.40
N SER A 244 -32.90 7.08 3.90
CA SER A 244 -33.44 5.97 4.66
C SER A 244 -32.42 5.43 5.64
N LEU A 245 -32.85 4.56 6.55
CA LEU A 245 -31.97 3.77 7.40
C LEU A 245 -32.54 2.36 7.52
N PHE A 246 -31.70 1.43 7.94
CA PHE A 246 -32.20 0.18 8.50
C PHE A 246 -31.60 -0.09 9.88
N ILE A 247 -32.37 -0.77 10.70
CA ILE A 247 -31.98 -1.26 12.03
C ILE A 247 -31.63 -2.72 11.90
N ALA A 248 -30.42 -3.08 12.34
CA ALA A 248 -29.98 -4.46 12.38
C ALA A 248 -29.98 -4.97 13.82
N THR A 249 -30.71 -6.08 14.08
CA THR A 249 -30.85 -6.68 15.42
C THR A 249 -30.30 -8.10 15.45
N ASP A 250 -30.16 -8.64 16.66
CA ASP A 250 -29.77 -10.04 16.95
C ASP A 250 -28.45 -10.51 16.31
N ARG A 251 -27.56 -9.58 15.91
CA ARG A 251 -26.26 -9.92 15.27
C ARG A 251 -25.29 -10.69 16.16
N GLN A 252 -25.44 -10.59 17.47
CA GLN A 252 -24.59 -11.28 18.45
C GLN A 252 -25.18 -12.63 18.89
N ASP A 253 -26.48 -12.78 18.85
CA ASP A 253 -27.18 -14.01 19.18
C ASP A 253 -27.27 -14.93 17.96
N LYS A 254 -26.38 -15.90 17.91
CA LYS A 254 -26.36 -16.89 16.80
C LYS A 254 -27.54 -17.86 16.79
N THR A 255 -28.38 -17.82 17.81
CA THR A 255 -29.59 -18.67 17.91
C THR A 255 -30.78 -18.03 17.20
N LYS A 256 -30.72 -16.74 16.92
CA LYS A 256 -31.76 -15.97 16.23
C LYS A 256 -31.31 -15.50 14.83
N PRO A 257 -32.21 -15.39 13.87
CA PRO A 257 -31.89 -14.76 12.58
C PRO A 257 -31.67 -13.25 12.79
N THR A 258 -30.64 -12.69 12.15
CA THR A 258 -30.46 -11.24 12.09
C THR A 258 -31.57 -10.63 11.27
N THR A 259 -32.24 -9.57 11.77
CA THR A 259 -33.28 -8.84 11.05
C THR A 259 -32.76 -7.50 10.51
N PHE A 260 -33.32 -7.06 9.40
CA PHE A 260 -33.05 -5.73 8.79
C PHE A 260 -34.40 -5.04 8.53
N ASP A 261 -34.68 -3.99 9.28
CA ASP A 261 -35.93 -3.27 9.24
C ASP A 261 -35.70 -1.84 8.74
N PHE A 262 -36.25 -1.51 7.55
CA PHE A 262 -36.04 -0.24 6.89
C PHE A 262 -37.08 0.82 7.30
N TYR A 263 -36.60 2.06 7.38
CA TYR A 263 -37.37 3.27 7.67
C TYR A 263 -36.93 4.40 6.74
N ASP A 264 -37.88 5.27 6.37
CA ASP A 264 -37.58 6.51 5.64
C ASP A 264 -36.92 7.58 6.54
N ALA A 265 -36.62 8.74 5.97
CA ALA A 265 -35.99 9.85 6.68
C ALA A 265 -36.87 10.49 7.77
N GLU A 266 -38.15 10.15 7.85
CA GLU A 266 -39.13 10.54 8.86
C GLU A 266 -39.45 9.42 9.86
N PHE A 267 -38.71 8.31 9.76
CA PHE A 267 -38.87 7.09 10.56
C PHE A 267 -40.18 6.33 10.32
N LYS A 268 -40.70 6.38 9.11
CA LYS A 268 -41.84 5.53 8.70
C LYS A 268 -41.31 4.21 8.16
N PRO A 269 -41.90 3.06 8.54
CA PRO A 269 -41.49 1.77 8.02
C PRO A 269 -41.55 1.69 6.50
N LEU A 270 -40.54 1.07 5.88
CA LEU A 270 -40.50 0.77 4.46
C LEU A 270 -40.49 -0.74 4.27
N ASP A 271 -41.29 -1.20 3.30
CA ASP A 271 -41.31 -2.61 2.91
C ASP A 271 -40.15 -2.94 1.99
N ILE A 272 -39.00 -3.21 2.60
CA ILE A 272 -37.73 -3.50 1.90
C ILE A 272 -37.06 -4.69 2.53
N THR A 273 -36.98 -5.80 1.81
CA THR A 273 -36.10 -6.91 2.18
C THR A 273 -34.73 -6.70 1.55
N TYR A 274 -33.67 -6.76 2.37
CA TYR A 274 -32.28 -6.55 1.92
C TYR A 274 -31.42 -7.78 2.21
N GLY A 275 -30.95 -8.43 1.15
CA GLY A 275 -30.13 -9.64 1.24
C GLY A 275 -30.85 -10.86 1.82
N GLY A 276 -32.18 -10.91 1.75
CA GLY A 276 -33.00 -11.99 2.28
C GLY A 276 -33.07 -12.04 3.81
N HIS A 277 -32.74 -10.93 4.50
CA HIS A 277 -32.89 -10.85 5.96
C HIS A 277 -34.35 -10.69 6.35
N ALA A 278 -34.74 -11.34 7.43
CA ALA A 278 -36.08 -11.27 7.99
C ALA A 278 -36.36 -9.90 8.62
N HIS A 279 -37.63 -9.63 8.89
CA HIS A 279 -38.12 -8.46 9.62
C HIS A 279 -38.53 -8.84 11.05
N VAL A 280 -38.56 -7.84 11.94
CA VAL A 280 -39.16 -8.01 13.26
C VAL A 280 -40.69 -8.08 13.15
N GLU A 281 -41.34 -8.74 14.09
CA GLU A 281 -42.80 -8.83 14.13
C GLU A 281 -43.51 -7.47 14.36
N LYS A 282 -42.82 -6.59 15.12
CA LYS A 282 -43.32 -5.24 15.42
C LYS A 282 -42.30 -4.19 15.06
N PRO A 283 -42.69 -3.09 14.38
CA PRO A 283 -41.80 -2.00 14.06
C PRO A 283 -41.08 -1.47 15.31
N HIS A 284 -39.81 -1.06 15.11
CA HIS A 284 -39.03 -0.41 16.18
C HIS A 284 -39.62 0.95 16.54
N GLU A 285 -39.47 1.35 17.78
CA GLU A 285 -39.75 2.71 18.22
C GLU A 285 -38.69 3.68 17.69
N LYS A 286 -39.12 4.92 17.37
CA LYS A 286 -38.18 5.96 16.93
C LYS A 286 -37.20 6.28 18.07
N PRO A 287 -35.89 6.13 17.85
CA PRO A 287 -34.89 6.41 18.87
C PRO A 287 -34.87 7.88 19.26
N LYS A 288 -34.61 8.16 20.53
CA LYS A 288 -34.62 9.53 21.07
C LYS A 288 -33.66 10.47 20.32
N ASN A 289 -32.51 9.95 19.91
CA ASN A 289 -31.48 10.71 19.24
C ASN A 289 -31.56 10.63 17.70
N PHE A 290 -32.69 10.20 17.14
CA PHE A 290 -32.83 10.02 15.68
C PHE A 290 -32.46 11.26 14.88
N GLU A 291 -33.02 12.43 15.23
CA GLU A 291 -32.78 13.67 14.49
C GLU A 291 -31.27 14.08 14.60
N LYS A 292 -30.65 13.81 15.74
CA LYS A 292 -29.22 14.06 15.92
C LYS A 292 -28.36 13.14 15.07
N MET A 293 -28.68 11.84 15.02
CA MET A 293 -28.01 10.89 14.13
C MET A 293 -28.17 11.28 12.66
N LYS A 294 -29.37 11.71 12.25
CA LYS A 294 -29.66 12.20 10.90
C LYS A 294 -28.85 13.44 10.53
N GLU A 295 -28.73 14.43 11.44
CA GLU A 295 -27.87 15.60 11.25
C GLU A 295 -26.41 15.24 11.06
N ILE A 296 -25.88 14.37 11.93
CA ILE A 296 -24.48 13.89 11.88
C ILE A 296 -24.25 13.14 10.56
N ALA A 297 -25.15 12.22 10.20
CA ALA A 297 -25.04 11.44 8.96
C ALA A 297 -25.03 12.35 7.72
N ALA A 298 -25.86 13.38 7.68
CA ALA A 298 -25.86 14.36 6.59
C ALA A 298 -24.54 15.12 6.46
N LYS A 299 -23.97 15.57 7.57
CA LYS A 299 -22.67 16.27 7.58
C LYS A 299 -21.54 15.37 7.12
N LEU A 300 -21.44 14.14 7.66
CA LEU A 300 -20.38 13.19 7.35
C LEU A 300 -20.43 12.70 5.90
N SER A 301 -21.63 12.57 5.33
CA SER A 301 -21.82 12.02 3.99
C SER A 301 -21.68 13.04 2.85
N LYS A 302 -21.61 14.33 3.16
CA LYS A 302 -21.63 15.41 2.15
C LYS A 302 -20.59 15.27 1.03
N PRO A 303 -19.33 14.82 1.28
CA PRO A 303 -18.33 14.69 0.22
C PRO A 303 -18.50 13.45 -0.67
N PHE A 304 -19.42 12.53 -0.35
CA PHE A 304 -19.48 11.21 -0.97
C PHE A 304 -20.74 11.03 -1.81
N PRO A 305 -20.64 10.43 -3.01
CA PRO A 305 -21.81 10.08 -3.83
C PRO A 305 -22.80 9.19 -3.07
N PHE A 306 -22.26 8.25 -2.30
CA PHE A 306 -22.97 7.38 -1.38
C PHE A 306 -22.06 6.97 -0.23
N VAL A 307 -22.62 6.93 0.96
CA VAL A 307 -22.03 6.28 2.15
C VAL A 307 -23.13 5.87 3.13
N ARG A 308 -22.97 4.71 3.74
CA ARG A 308 -23.77 4.30 4.89
C ARG A 308 -23.05 4.71 6.16
N VAL A 309 -23.72 5.47 7.02
CA VAL A 309 -23.20 5.87 8.34
C VAL A 309 -23.88 5.05 9.42
N ASP A 310 -23.12 4.30 10.19
CA ASP A 310 -23.62 3.39 11.21
C ASP A 310 -23.45 4.01 12.61
N PHE A 311 -24.50 3.97 13.43
CA PHE A 311 -24.52 4.58 14.75
C PHE A 311 -24.87 3.60 15.86
N TYR A 312 -24.35 3.89 17.05
CA TYR A 312 -24.82 3.36 18.34
C TYR A 312 -25.52 4.48 19.10
N ASP A 313 -26.77 4.26 19.49
CA ASP A 313 -27.54 5.16 20.36
C ASP A 313 -27.61 4.54 21.76
N LEU A 314 -27.03 5.22 22.75
CA LEU A 314 -27.02 4.79 24.15
C LEU A 314 -28.09 5.52 24.99
N GLY A 315 -28.96 6.32 24.35
CA GLY A 315 -29.98 7.13 24.98
C GLY A 315 -29.48 8.46 25.53
N ASP A 316 -28.39 8.48 26.26
CA ASP A 316 -27.71 9.70 26.74
C ASP A 316 -26.68 10.28 25.74
N ARG A 317 -26.15 9.45 24.88
CA ARG A 317 -25.13 9.81 23.89
C ARG A 317 -25.21 8.94 22.62
N VAL A 318 -24.62 9.45 21.54
CA VAL A 318 -24.56 8.79 20.23
C VAL A 318 -23.11 8.64 19.82
N TYR A 319 -22.75 7.49 19.26
CA TYR A 319 -21.44 7.26 18.63
C TYR A 319 -21.57 6.86 17.17
N VAL A 320 -20.68 7.38 16.33
CA VAL A 320 -20.48 6.90 14.97
C VAL A 320 -19.64 5.63 15.04
N GLY A 321 -20.22 4.52 14.62
CA GLY A 321 -19.59 3.20 14.66
C GLY A 321 -18.71 2.91 13.44
N GLU A 322 -19.23 3.23 12.23
CA GLU A 322 -18.56 2.91 10.96
C GLU A 322 -19.11 3.76 9.82
N MET A 323 -18.27 4.04 8.81
CA MET A 323 -18.69 4.57 7.51
C MET A 323 -18.46 3.50 6.44
N THR A 324 -19.52 3.07 5.75
CA THR A 324 -19.51 1.96 4.79
C THR A 324 -19.83 2.43 3.39
N PHE A 325 -18.86 2.37 2.47
CA PHE A 325 -19.01 2.84 1.08
C PHE A 325 -19.56 1.78 0.12
N TYR A 326 -19.42 0.52 0.46
CA TYR A 326 -19.83 -0.60 -0.36
C TYR A 326 -20.77 -1.49 0.45
N SER A 327 -21.98 -0.97 0.73
CA SER A 327 -22.97 -1.66 1.55
C SER A 327 -23.22 -3.07 1.04
N GLY A 328 -23.21 -4.05 1.94
CA GLY A 328 -23.32 -5.46 1.57
C GLY A 328 -22.28 -5.96 0.57
N GLY A 329 -21.20 -5.18 0.32
CA GLY A 329 -20.24 -5.47 -0.73
C GLY A 329 -20.81 -5.30 -2.15
N ALA A 330 -21.92 -4.58 -2.34
CA ALA A 330 -22.73 -4.51 -3.56
C ALA A 330 -23.21 -5.89 -4.03
N LEU A 331 -23.48 -6.79 -3.08
CA LEU A 331 -23.90 -8.18 -3.34
C LEU A 331 -25.19 -8.56 -2.62
N LEU A 332 -25.83 -7.64 -1.93
CA LEU A 332 -27.14 -7.86 -1.31
C LEU A 332 -28.23 -7.30 -2.20
N SER A 333 -29.17 -8.14 -2.59
CA SER A 333 -30.32 -7.75 -3.42
C SER A 333 -31.38 -7.02 -2.58
N PHE A 334 -32.08 -6.09 -3.21
CA PHE A 334 -33.30 -5.50 -2.67
C PHE A 334 -34.53 -6.23 -3.20
N GLU A 335 -35.51 -6.41 -2.36
CA GLU A 335 -36.85 -6.88 -2.72
C GLU A 335 -37.86 -5.92 -2.11
N PRO A 336 -38.74 -5.31 -2.94
CA PRO A 336 -38.74 -5.41 -4.41
C PRO A 336 -37.57 -4.73 -5.11
N PHE A 337 -37.24 -5.13 -6.34
CA PHE A 337 -36.07 -4.69 -7.13
C PHE A 337 -36.04 -3.20 -7.42
N GLU A 338 -37.21 -2.56 -7.48
CA GLU A 338 -37.36 -1.12 -7.70
C GLU A 338 -36.60 -0.28 -6.69
N TRP A 339 -36.31 -0.82 -5.51
CA TRP A 339 -35.46 -0.13 -4.53
C TRP A 339 -33.99 -0.07 -4.94
N ASP A 340 -33.48 -1.11 -5.66
CA ASP A 340 -32.11 -1.06 -6.23
C ASP A 340 -32.04 0.04 -7.31
N GLU A 341 -33.08 0.21 -8.14
CA GLU A 341 -33.15 1.27 -9.15
C GLU A 341 -33.28 2.65 -8.49
N LYS A 342 -34.24 2.83 -7.55
CA LYS A 342 -34.48 4.09 -6.84
C LYS A 342 -33.22 4.59 -6.12
N TYR A 343 -32.54 3.75 -5.36
CA TYR A 343 -31.29 4.12 -4.72
C TYR A 343 -30.16 4.35 -5.75
N GLY A 344 -30.20 3.65 -6.86
CA GLY A 344 -29.30 3.89 -7.98
C GLY A 344 -29.46 5.29 -8.57
N GLU A 345 -30.69 5.77 -8.77
CA GLU A 345 -30.96 7.12 -9.30
C GLU A 345 -30.40 8.22 -8.38
N MET A 346 -30.37 7.98 -7.05
CA MET A 346 -29.87 8.93 -6.08
C MET A 346 -28.36 9.08 -6.11
N ILE A 347 -27.61 8.07 -6.60
CA ILE A 347 -26.15 8.15 -6.73
C ILE A 347 -25.78 8.91 -8.00
N ARG A 348 -25.20 10.08 -7.85
CA ARG A 348 -24.51 10.78 -8.94
C ARG A 348 -23.06 10.29 -8.97
N LEU A 349 -22.73 9.48 -9.98
CA LEU A 349 -21.37 8.99 -10.13
C LEU A 349 -20.43 10.16 -10.46
N PRO A 350 -19.29 10.27 -9.75
CA PRO A 350 -18.26 11.25 -10.06
C PRO A 350 -17.47 10.85 -11.30
N ASP A 351 -16.56 11.71 -11.74
CA ASP A 351 -15.54 11.35 -12.71
C ASP A 351 -14.69 10.21 -12.19
N LYS A 352 -14.06 9.46 -13.11
CA LYS A 352 -13.15 8.38 -12.74
C LYS A 352 -11.92 8.95 -12.05
N VAL A 353 -11.68 8.54 -10.82
CA VAL A 353 -10.46 8.81 -10.07
C VAL A 353 -9.68 7.52 -9.97
N ILE A 354 -8.56 7.42 -10.69
CA ILE A 354 -7.66 6.25 -10.66
C ILE A 354 -6.35 6.68 -10.02
N GLN A 355 -6.03 6.10 -8.86
CA GLN A 355 -4.77 6.35 -8.20
C GLN A 355 -3.67 5.43 -8.72
N ASN A 356 -2.46 5.97 -8.89
CA ASN A 356 -1.27 5.17 -9.12
C ASN A 356 -0.93 4.40 -7.84
N THR A 357 -1.09 3.07 -7.89
CA THR A 357 -0.92 2.20 -6.72
C THR A 357 0.51 1.74 -6.49
N GLU A 358 1.47 2.23 -7.28
CA GLU A 358 2.90 1.93 -7.09
C GLU A 358 3.52 2.63 -5.86
N ASP A 359 2.78 3.55 -5.22
CA ASP A 359 3.27 4.40 -4.12
C ASP A 359 2.96 3.86 -2.72
N TYR A 360 2.43 2.65 -2.58
CA TYR A 360 2.04 2.12 -1.28
C TYR A 360 2.83 0.89 -0.85
N PHE A 361 3.26 0.95 0.40
CA PHE A 361 4.12 0.05 1.15
C PHE A 361 3.56 -1.36 1.34
N ASP A 362 4.41 -2.39 1.11
CA ASP A 362 4.20 -3.78 1.54
C ASP A 362 5.18 -4.08 2.69
N PRO A 363 4.74 -4.02 3.94
CA PRO A 363 5.66 -4.24 5.04
C PRO A 363 6.24 -5.65 4.98
N MET A 364 7.57 -5.74 5.02
CA MET A 364 8.27 -6.98 5.33
C MET A 364 7.71 -7.51 6.65
N THR A 365 7.30 -8.77 6.70
CA THR A 365 6.76 -9.29 7.96
C THR A 365 7.85 -9.26 9.02
N PRO A 366 7.52 -8.98 10.29
CA PRO A 366 8.50 -9.01 11.39
C PRO A 366 9.31 -10.31 11.46
N ARG A 367 8.77 -11.41 10.91
CA ARG A 367 9.46 -12.70 10.83
C ARG A 367 10.53 -12.71 9.73
N GLU A 368 10.28 -12.06 8.59
CA GLU A 368 11.27 -11.96 7.53
C GLU A 368 12.41 -11.04 7.94
N ALA A 369 12.10 -9.94 8.64
CA ALA A 369 13.08 -9.06 9.25
C ALA A 369 13.92 -9.79 10.33
N TYR A 370 13.28 -10.47 11.27
CA TYR A 370 13.95 -11.22 12.34
C TYR A 370 14.79 -12.40 11.82
N MET A 371 14.34 -13.10 10.78
CA MET A 371 15.10 -14.18 10.15
C MET A 371 16.33 -13.67 9.39
N MET A 372 16.31 -12.43 8.93
CA MET A 372 17.50 -11.76 8.38
C MET A 372 18.49 -11.34 9.47
N GLU A 373 18.00 -10.95 10.66
CA GLU A 373 18.77 -10.26 11.68
C GLU A 373 19.80 -11.14 12.39
N THR A 374 19.56 -12.41 12.57
CA THR A 374 20.30 -13.20 13.56
C THR A 374 21.32 -14.18 13.01
N ARG A 375 21.42 -14.38 11.68
CA ARG A 375 22.18 -15.53 11.13
C ARG A 375 22.88 -15.34 9.78
N ILE A 376 23.04 -14.12 9.28
CA ILE A 376 23.68 -13.95 7.96
C ILE A 376 25.20 -13.90 8.09
N THR A 377 25.87 -14.97 7.68
CA THR A 377 27.32 -14.99 7.51
C THR A 377 27.72 -14.36 6.17
N PRO A 378 28.97 -13.90 5.98
CA PRO A 378 29.47 -13.42 4.68
C PRO A 378 29.24 -14.42 3.54
N ALA A 379 29.39 -15.71 3.81
CA ALA A 379 29.12 -16.77 2.82
C ALA A 379 27.63 -16.81 2.42
N MET A 380 26.71 -16.62 3.37
CA MET A 380 25.28 -16.54 3.09
C MET A 380 24.92 -15.26 2.32
N GLN A 381 25.55 -14.13 2.61
CA GLN A 381 25.38 -12.89 1.85
C GLN A 381 25.81 -13.09 0.39
N ARG A 382 27.02 -13.66 0.18
CA ARG A 382 27.52 -13.97 -1.15
C ARG A 382 26.56 -14.91 -1.90
N MET A 383 26.10 -15.98 -1.26
CA MET A 383 25.15 -16.92 -1.86
C MET A 383 23.80 -16.26 -2.21
N TYR A 384 23.28 -15.40 -1.34
CA TYR A 384 22.07 -14.64 -1.60
C TYR A 384 22.25 -13.71 -2.80
N CYS A 385 23.35 -12.96 -2.87
CA CYS A 385 23.68 -12.10 -4.01
C CYS A 385 23.75 -12.89 -5.31
N MET A 386 24.39 -14.05 -5.32
CA MET A 386 24.49 -14.92 -6.48
C MET A 386 23.11 -15.45 -6.93
N GLN A 387 22.26 -15.89 -5.99
CA GLN A 387 20.91 -16.35 -6.30
C GLN A 387 20.04 -15.22 -6.86
N LYS A 388 20.10 -14.03 -6.27
CA LYS A 388 19.37 -12.84 -6.75
C LYS A 388 19.88 -12.41 -8.12
N ALA A 389 21.19 -12.37 -8.32
CA ALA A 389 21.80 -12.06 -9.61
C ALA A 389 21.30 -13.04 -10.69
N TYR A 390 21.39 -14.34 -10.45
CA TYR A 390 20.88 -15.33 -11.40
C TYR A 390 19.40 -15.14 -11.74
N ALA A 391 18.59 -14.85 -10.74
CA ALA A 391 17.15 -14.62 -10.93
C ALA A 391 16.82 -13.35 -11.75
N GLN A 392 17.60 -12.28 -11.55
CA GLN A 392 17.38 -10.96 -12.15
C GLN A 392 18.14 -10.75 -13.46
N LEU A 393 19.41 -11.12 -13.48
CA LEU A 393 20.31 -10.91 -14.61
C LEU A 393 20.22 -12.06 -15.63
N GLY A 394 19.94 -13.28 -15.17
CA GLY A 394 19.86 -14.48 -15.99
C GLY A 394 21.19 -15.20 -16.17
N TYR A 395 22.25 -14.76 -15.45
CA TYR A 395 23.54 -15.41 -15.41
C TYR A 395 24.07 -15.43 -13.96
N LEU A 396 25.04 -16.31 -13.67
CA LEU A 396 25.75 -16.32 -12.40
C LEU A 396 26.91 -15.32 -12.49
N PRO A 397 26.98 -14.33 -11.56
CA PRO A 397 28.09 -13.38 -11.57
C PRO A 397 29.41 -14.05 -11.20
N ASP A 398 30.48 -13.66 -11.88
CA ASP A 398 31.83 -13.95 -11.47
C ASP A 398 32.27 -12.86 -10.47
N LEU A 399 32.36 -13.25 -9.20
CA LEU A 399 32.78 -12.33 -8.12
C LEU A 399 34.24 -12.48 -7.74
N ASP A 400 34.95 -13.38 -8.40
CA ASP A 400 36.40 -13.57 -8.19
C ASP A 400 37.19 -12.76 -9.26
N ASP A 401 36.58 -12.56 -10.46
CA ASP A 401 37.09 -11.68 -11.51
C ASP A 401 35.94 -10.88 -12.15
N PRO A 402 35.33 -9.90 -11.44
CA PRO A 402 34.17 -9.18 -11.89
C PRO A 402 34.45 -8.28 -13.11
N LYS A 403 33.72 -8.49 -14.20
CA LYS A 403 33.86 -7.73 -15.46
C LYS A 403 32.65 -6.84 -15.75
N SER A 404 31.43 -7.36 -15.58
CA SER A 404 30.23 -6.59 -15.83
C SER A 404 29.99 -5.53 -14.75
N PHE A 405 29.21 -4.50 -15.06
CA PHE A 405 28.86 -3.45 -14.11
C PHE A 405 28.14 -4.00 -12.88
N ASN A 406 27.21 -4.95 -13.09
CA ASN A 406 26.52 -5.61 -11.99
C ASN A 406 27.44 -6.48 -11.13
N GLU A 407 28.38 -7.23 -11.70
CA GLU A 407 29.35 -8.00 -10.95
C GLU A 407 30.22 -7.09 -10.06
N LYS A 408 30.68 -5.97 -10.61
CA LYS A 408 31.48 -4.98 -9.88
C LYS A 408 30.69 -4.32 -8.74
N ILE A 409 29.41 -3.97 -8.95
CA ILE A 409 28.52 -3.46 -7.87
C ILE A 409 28.36 -4.52 -6.77
N ILE A 410 28.09 -5.77 -7.13
CA ILE A 410 27.93 -6.86 -6.17
C ILE A 410 29.21 -7.10 -5.40
N TRP A 411 30.36 -7.06 -6.11
CA TRP A 411 31.67 -7.20 -5.48
C TRP A 411 31.94 -6.08 -4.46
N LEU A 412 31.68 -4.82 -4.84
CA LEU A 412 31.80 -3.67 -3.93
C LEU A 412 30.88 -3.82 -2.72
N ALA A 413 29.64 -4.24 -2.93
CA ALA A 413 28.71 -4.46 -1.84
C ALA A 413 29.19 -5.50 -0.82
N LEU A 414 29.92 -6.50 -1.25
CA LEU A 414 30.42 -7.58 -0.39
C LEU A 414 31.79 -7.31 0.24
N ASN A 415 32.62 -6.53 -0.44
CA ASN A 415 34.06 -6.48 -0.10
C ASN A 415 34.60 -5.09 0.23
N TYR A 416 33.98 -4.01 -0.35
CA TYR A 416 34.51 -2.66 -0.16
C TYR A 416 34.00 -2.06 1.17
N LYS A 417 34.95 -1.59 2.00
CA LYS A 417 34.67 -1.01 3.32
C LYS A 417 35.19 0.42 3.36
N ASN A 418 34.24 1.38 3.48
CA ASN A 418 34.54 2.79 3.65
C ASN A 418 33.55 3.41 4.63
N PRO A 419 33.96 4.00 5.77
CA PRO A 419 33.06 4.57 6.76
C PRO A 419 32.21 5.73 6.23
N ASP A 420 32.70 6.48 5.23
CA ASP A 420 31.97 7.61 4.65
C ASP A 420 30.73 7.18 3.88
N ILE A 421 30.67 5.91 3.43
CA ILE A 421 29.47 5.34 2.80
C ILE A 421 28.29 5.37 3.76
N ARG A 422 28.51 5.10 5.04
CA ARG A 422 27.47 5.17 6.06
C ARG A 422 26.87 6.57 6.18
N ILE A 423 27.73 7.60 6.11
CA ILE A 423 27.28 9.00 6.18
C ILE A 423 26.45 9.32 4.92
N GLY A 424 26.98 8.99 3.74
CA GLY A 424 26.29 9.27 2.48
C GLY A 424 25.03 8.41 2.23
N ALA A 425 24.97 7.20 2.79
CA ALA A 425 23.78 6.32 2.69
C ALA A 425 22.66 6.74 3.64
N ASP A 426 22.94 7.44 4.72
CA ASP A 426 21.99 8.04 5.63
C ASP A 426 21.47 9.38 5.06
N LYS A 427 20.24 9.43 4.59
CA LYS A 427 19.64 10.63 3.95
C LYS A 427 19.66 11.87 4.85
N PHE A 428 19.70 11.71 6.16
CA PHE A 428 19.84 12.81 7.10
C PHE A 428 21.28 13.31 7.16
N ARG A 429 22.25 12.42 7.44
CA ARG A 429 23.67 12.76 7.52
C ARG A 429 24.27 13.18 6.18
N ALA A 430 23.76 12.61 5.08
CA ALA A 430 24.18 13.00 3.73
C ALA A 430 23.98 14.49 3.46
N LYS A 431 23.00 15.14 4.09
CA LYS A 431 22.77 16.59 3.92
C LYS A 431 23.94 17.41 4.45
N GLU A 432 24.43 17.10 5.64
CA GLU A 432 25.60 17.76 6.23
C GLU A 432 26.88 17.45 5.41
N TYR A 433 27.04 16.20 5.00
CA TYR A 433 28.15 15.78 4.13
C TYR A 433 28.15 16.56 2.82
N ILE A 434 27.01 16.62 2.11
CA ILE A 434 26.88 17.38 0.86
C ILE A 434 27.14 18.88 1.11
N ALA A 435 26.53 19.46 2.16
CA ALA A 435 26.74 20.87 2.50
C ALA A 435 28.21 21.20 2.77
N SER A 436 28.93 20.31 3.48
CA SER A 436 30.37 20.49 3.79
C SER A 436 31.28 20.39 2.56
N LYS A 437 30.90 19.58 1.56
CA LYS A 437 31.70 19.36 0.34
C LYS A 437 31.41 20.40 -0.75
N VAL A 438 30.16 20.81 -0.93
CA VAL A 438 29.74 21.63 -2.09
C VAL A 438 28.91 22.86 -1.71
N GLY A 439 28.46 22.97 -0.47
CA GLY A 439 27.67 24.10 0.04
C GLY A 439 26.21 23.75 0.28
N SER A 440 25.59 24.43 1.25
CA SER A 440 24.22 24.21 1.71
C SER A 440 23.16 24.54 0.65
N GLN A 441 23.47 25.39 -0.33
CA GLN A 441 22.58 25.79 -1.42
C GLN A 441 22.20 24.60 -2.34
N TYR A 442 22.96 23.51 -2.30
CA TYR A 442 22.70 22.30 -3.09
C TYR A 442 21.91 21.24 -2.32
N VAL A 443 21.55 21.50 -1.07
CA VAL A 443 20.84 20.54 -0.24
C VAL A 443 19.34 20.84 -0.30
N VAL A 444 18.52 19.81 -0.50
CA VAL A 444 17.05 19.96 -0.38
C VAL A 444 16.70 20.42 1.04
N PRO A 445 15.94 21.52 1.23
CA PRO A 445 15.64 22.06 2.53
C PRO A 445 15.00 21.03 3.47
N LEU A 446 15.50 20.97 4.70
CA LEU A 446 15.03 20.07 5.75
C LEU A 446 14.00 20.78 6.60
N LEU A 447 12.80 20.22 6.75
CA LEU A 447 11.75 20.68 7.65
C LEU A 447 11.91 20.07 9.06
N GLY A 448 12.47 18.86 9.14
CA GLY A 448 12.76 18.22 10.42
C GLY A 448 13.31 16.81 10.27
N ALA A 449 13.96 16.33 11.34
CA ALA A 449 14.42 14.94 11.44
C ALA A 449 14.12 14.42 12.85
N TYR A 450 13.51 13.24 12.95
CA TYR A 450 12.89 12.76 14.18
C TYR A 450 13.24 11.29 14.44
N ASP A 451 13.47 10.97 15.70
CA ASP A 451 13.71 9.59 16.17
C ASP A 451 12.42 8.92 16.65
N ASP A 452 11.39 9.72 16.92
CA ASP A 452 10.07 9.26 17.34
C ASP A 452 8.99 10.05 16.61
N ILE A 453 7.96 9.36 16.15
CA ILE A 453 6.84 9.96 15.41
C ILE A 453 6.05 10.97 16.27
N THR A 454 6.07 10.82 17.59
CA THR A 454 5.38 11.72 18.52
C THR A 454 6.02 13.11 18.59
N GLN A 455 7.27 13.26 18.13
CA GLN A 455 7.98 14.53 18.05
C GLN A 455 7.55 15.37 16.84
N VAL A 456 6.83 14.76 15.87
CA VAL A 456 6.41 15.48 14.67
C VAL A 456 5.14 16.26 14.94
N ASP A 457 5.25 17.58 14.88
CA ASP A 457 4.10 18.48 14.85
C ASP A 457 3.56 18.58 13.42
N PHE A 458 2.56 17.75 13.10
CA PHE A 458 1.95 17.74 11.78
C PHE A 458 1.16 19.01 11.46
N ASP A 459 0.70 19.73 12.46
CA ASP A 459 -0.04 20.97 12.26
C ASP A 459 0.90 22.10 11.82
N ALA A 460 2.14 22.11 12.34
CA ALA A 460 3.18 23.05 11.94
C ALA A 460 3.82 22.74 10.57
N LEU A 461 3.65 21.52 10.03
CA LEU A 461 4.16 21.20 8.70
C LEU A 461 3.38 21.92 7.59
N PRO A 462 4.05 22.34 6.50
CA PRO A 462 3.38 22.94 5.35
C PRO A 462 2.38 21.98 4.70
N GLU A 463 1.50 22.51 3.86
CA GLU A 463 0.51 21.71 3.10
C GLU A 463 1.15 20.63 2.23
N LYS A 464 2.38 20.87 1.79
CA LYS A 464 3.14 20.03 0.89
C LYS A 464 4.50 19.72 1.49
N PHE A 465 4.84 18.44 1.58
CA PHE A 465 6.16 18.00 2.05
C PHE A 465 6.48 16.59 1.57
N VAL A 466 7.73 16.18 1.74
CA VAL A 466 8.20 14.81 1.51
C VAL A 466 8.71 14.22 2.81
N ALA A 467 8.16 13.08 3.22
CA ALA A 467 8.65 12.32 4.35
C ALA A 467 9.37 11.06 3.87
N LYS A 468 10.53 10.75 4.47
CA LYS A 468 11.40 9.62 4.10
C LYS A 468 11.97 8.95 5.33
N ALA A 469 12.18 7.63 5.26
CA ALA A 469 13.13 6.98 6.16
C ALA A 469 14.57 7.39 5.75
N ASN A 470 15.43 7.72 6.71
CA ASN A 470 16.81 8.10 6.41
C ASN A 470 17.59 7.00 5.69
N SER A 471 17.33 5.73 6.00
CA SER A 471 17.93 4.54 5.39
C SER A 471 17.06 3.89 4.32
N GLY A 472 15.93 4.50 3.95
CA GLY A 472 15.00 3.96 2.97
C GLY A 472 15.60 3.84 1.57
N TRP A 473 15.23 2.78 0.86
CA TRP A 473 15.60 2.53 -0.53
C TRP A 473 14.34 2.33 -1.40
N GLY A 474 14.38 2.88 -2.61
CA GLY A 474 13.22 2.83 -3.51
C GLY A 474 12.07 3.77 -3.09
N SER A 475 10.86 3.48 -3.54
CA SER A 475 9.64 4.24 -3.24
C SER A 475 8.93 3.81 -1.95
N ASP A 476 9.35 2.70 -1.34
CA ASP A 476 8.58 2.02 -0.29
C ASP A 476 8.64 2.73 1.08
N GLN A 477 9.61 3.62 1.27
CA GLN A 477 9.82 4.39 2.49
C GLN A 477 9.91 5.90 2.21
N VAL A 478 9.12 6.37 1.23
CA VAL A 478 8.97 7.78 0.88
C VAL A 478 7.49 8.08 0.67
N ILE A 479 7.00 9.13 1.29
CA ILE A 479 5.66 9.66 1.06
C ILE A 479 5.79 11.10 0.58
N ILE A 480 5.13 11.40 -0.54
CA ILE A 480 5.01 12.74 -1.08
C ILE A 480 3.60 13.24 -0.73
N VAL A 481 3.52 14.19 0.19
CA VAL A 481 2.27 14.85 0.58
C VAL A 481 2.12 16.09 -0.28
N THR A 482 1.14 16.09 -1.18
CA THR A 482 0.83 17.21 -2.09
C THR A 482 -0.33 18.07 -1.60
N ASN A 483 -1.10 17.57 -0.67
CA ASN A 483 -2.15 18.30 0.03
C ASN A 483 -2.41 17.56 1.35
N LYS A 484 -2.05 18.18 2.46
CA LYS A 484 -2.13 17.60 3.81
C LYS A 484 -3.56 17.18 4.19
N ASP A 485 -4.57 17.92 3.75
CA ASP A 485 -5.98 17.64 4.04
C ASP A 485 -6.50 16.34 3.41
N THR A 486 -5.87 15.88 2.34
CA THR A 486 -6.25 14.62 1.68
C THR A 486 -5.72 13.38 2.40
N TYR A 487 -4.83 13.54 3.40
CA TYR A 487 -4.25 12.45 4.15
C TYR A 487 -4.85 12.35 5.56
N CYS A 488 -5.02 11.12 6.02
CA CYS A 488 -5.23 10.86 7.43
C CYS A 488 -3.88 11.01 8.16
N ILE A 489 -3.75 12.02 9.00
CA ILE A 489 -2.51 12.27 9.74
C ILE A 489 -2.15 11.09 10.64
N ASP A 490 -3.12 10.45 11.30
CA ASP A 490 -2.84 9.26 12.11
C ASP A 490 -2.36 8.08 11.26
N HIS A 491 -2.85 7.95 10.03
CA HIS A 491 -2.33 6.98 9.07
C HIS A 491 -0.88 7.27 8.70
N LEU A 492 -0.56 8.54 8.42
CA LEU A 492 0.82 8.96 8.16
C LEU A 492 1.72 8.68 9.37
N LYS A 493 1.27 9.02 10.58
CA LYS A 493 2.00 8.72 11.83
C LYS A 493 2.30 7.24 11.96
N VAL A 494 1.31 6.38 11.74
CA VAL A 494 1.51 4.92 11.83
C VAL A 494 2.46 4.41 10.75
N MET A 495 2.28 4.82 9.50
CA MET A 495 3.19 4.41 8.42
C MET A 495 4.62 4.87 8.70
N MET A 496 4.81 6.14 9.03
CA MET A 496 6.13 6.71 9.31
C MET A 496 6.76 6.10 10.57
N SER A 497 5.98 5.74 11.59
CA SER A 497 6.50 5.04 12.77
C SER A 497 7.11 3.67 12.43
N THR A 498 6.60 2.99 11.39
CA THR A 498 7.19 1.71 10.96
C THR A 498 8.59 1.88 10.40
N TRP A 499 8.94 3.06 9.89
CA TRP A 499 10.26 3.37 9.35
C TRP A 499 11.31 3.63 10.43
N LEU A 500 10.87 3.89 11.65
CA LEU A 500 11.74 4.12 12.82
C LEU A 500 12.15 2.82 13.53
N TYR A 501 11.76 1.66 13.00
CA TYR A 501 12.20 0.39 13.54
C TYR A 501 13.59 0.00 13.01
N PRO A 502 14.45 -0.62 13.85
CA PRO A 502 15.82 -1.00 13.46
C PRO A 502 15.91 -1.87 12.22
N TRP A 503 14.90 -2.72 11.91
CA TRP A 503 14.91 -3.55 10.70
C TRP A 503 14.74 -2.78 9.41
N CYS A 504 14.25 -1.53 9.43
CA CYS A 504 14.14 -0.72 8.23
C CYS A 504 15.51 -0.29 7.70
N THR A 505 16.51 -0.24 8.58
CA THR A 505 17.88 0.06 8.22
C THR A 505 18.66 -1.19 7.81
N TYR A 506 18.09 -2.36 8.04
CA TYR A 506 18.76 -3.65 7.98
C TYR A 506 19.21 -4.06 6.58
N TYR A 507 18.45 -3.68 5.54
CA TYR A 507 18.85 -3.96 4.16
C TYR A 507 20.19 -3.29 3.81
N TYR A 508 20.38 -2.05 4.21
CA TYR A 508 21.64 -1.34 4.02
C TYR A 508 22.78 -1.97 4.82
N GLN A 509 22.50 -2.45 6.01
CA GLN A 509 23.53 -3.06 6.88
C GLN A 509 24.05 -4.39 6.32
N ASN A 510 23.19 -5.20 5.73
CA ASN A 510 23.55 -6.55 5.30
C ASN A 510 23.85 -6.68 3.80
N MET A 511 23.38 -5.73 3.00
CA MET A 511 23.54 -5.75 1.54
C MET A 511 24.41 -4.61 1.03
N CYS A 512 24.78 -3.67 1.86
CA CYS A 512 25.61 -2.52 1.53
C CYS A 512 26.62 -2.26 2.62
N ILE A 513 27.83 -2.68 2.42
CA ILE A 513 29.10 -2.04 2.72
C ILE A 513 29.31 -1.38 4.11
N THR A 514 28.33 -1.32 5.01
CA THR A 514 28.52 -0.69 6.31
C THR A 514 28.47 -1.72 7.44
N ASP A 515 29.57 -1.85 8.18
CA ASP A 515 29.63 -2.70 9.39
C ASP A 515 28.91 -2.04 10.59
N GLU A 516 28.55 -0.76 10.48
CA GLU A 516 27.91 0.00 11.54
C GLU A 516 26.45 0.29 11.24
N LYS A 517 25.63 0.26 12.28
CA LYS A 517 24.18 0.54 12.19
C LYS A 517 23.90 1.99 11.82
N ILE A 518 22.99 2.18 10.85
CA ILE A 518 22.34 3.47 10.64
C ILE A 518 21.16 3.52 11.62
N GLU A 519 21.18 4.45 12.56
CA GLU A 519 20.04 4.64 13.46
C GLU A 519 18.85 5.17 12.67
N PRO A 520 17.67 4.55 12.80
CA PRO A 520 16.51 4.96 12.04
C PRO A 520 16.08 6.39 12.39
N LYS A 521 15.83 7.21 11.37
CA LYS A 521 15.25 8.54 11.48
C LYS A 521 14.18 8.77 10.42
N LEU A 522 13.15 9.50 10.82
CA LEU A 522 12.20 10.10 9.89
C LEU A 522 12.75 11.46 9.45
N VAL A 523 12.90 11.65 8.15
CA VAL A 523 13.37 12.90 7.54
C VAL A 523 12.21 13.54 6.81
N ILE A 524 11.87 14.78 7.12
CA ILE A 524 10.83 15.56 6.46
C ILE A 524 11.49 16.72 5.73
N GLU A 525 11.20 16.86 4.44
CA GLU A 525 11.80 17.82 3.51
C GLU A 525 10.74 18.64 2.78
N GLU A 526 11.12 19.79 2.28
CA GLU A 526 10.29 20.54 1.33
C GLU A 526 10.03 19.73 0.07
N LEU A 527 8.80 19.81 -0.44
CA LEU A 527 8.48 19.26 -1.76
C LEU A 527 8.96 20.21 -2.83
N LEU A 528 9.94 19.78 -3.62
CA LEU A 528 10.39 20.51 -4.81
C LEU A 528 9.34 20.38 -5.90
N GLU A 529 8.81 21.49 -6.40
CA GLU A 529 7.82 21.55 -7.48
C GLU A 529 8.37 22.43 -8.63
N ALA A 530 8.04 22.07 -9.86
CA ALA A 530 8.36 22.93 -11.01
C ALA A 530 7.31 24.05 -11.16
N ASP A 531 7.72 25.24 -11.60
CA ASP A 531 6.89 26.46 -11.74
C ASP A 531 5.58 26.24 -12.54
N GLU A 532 5.54 25.30 -13.47
CA GLU A 532 4.39 25.02 -14.33
C GLU A 532 3.57 23.80 -13.87
N GLY A 533 3.71 23.32 -12.62
CA GLY A 533 2.98 22.16 -12.10
C GLY A 533 3.38 20.82 -12.74
N GLY A 534 4.47 20.78 -13.49
CA GLY A 534 5.04 19.58 -14.09
C GLY A 534 5.77 18.69 -13.07
N SER A 535 6.04 17.44 -13.43
CA SER A 535 6.90 16.57 -12.62
C SER A 535 8.36 17.02 -12.75
N VAL A 536 9.06 17.05 -11.61
CA VAL A 536 10.51 17.32 -11.59
C VAL A 536 11.24 16.09 -12.13
N ASP A 537 12.08 16.27 -13.16
CA ASP A 537 12.92 15.19 -13.68
C ASP A 537 14.02 14.83 -12.66
N ASP A 538 14.33 13.54 -12.60
CA ASP A 538 15.31 12.98 -11.67
C ASP A 538 16.55 12.53 -12.49
N TYR A 539 17.65 13.24 -12.32
CA TYR A 539 18.92 13.04 -13.04
C TYR A 539 19.89 12.25 -12.17
N LYS A 540 20.13 11.00 -12.50
CA LYS A 540 20.92 10.06 -11.70
C LYS A 540 22.28 9.78 -12.35
N PHE A 541 23.30 10.48 -11.92
CA PHE A 541 24.65 10.34 -12.46
C PHE A 541 25.40 9.18 -11.83
N TYR A 542 25.89 8.26 -12.63
CA TYR A 542 26.77 7.19 -12.22
C TYR A 542 28.23 7.65 -12.33
N CYS A 543 28.86 7.83 -11.17
CA CYS A 543 30.24 8.28 -11.06
C CYS A 543 31.12 7.08 -10.72
N CYS A 544 32.08 6.79 -11.60
CA CYS A 544 33.05 5.71 -11.44
C CYS A 544 34.44 6.31 -11.26
N ASN A 545 35.14 5.92 -10.20
CA ASN A 545 36.49 6.38 -9.88
C ASN A 545 36.63 7.93 -9.92
N GLY A 546 35.67 8.62 -9.29
CA GLY A 546 35.64 10.09 -9.19
C GLY A 546 35.11 10.85 -10.40
N GLU A 547 34.74 10.17 -11.49
CA GLU A 547 34.26 10.80 -12.72
C GLU A 547 32.84 10.33 -13.10
N PRO A 548 31.93 11.25 -13.45
CA PRO A 548 30.63 10.87 -14.01
C PRO A 548 30.81 10.25 -15.39
N LYS A 549 30.28 9.07 -15.61
CA LYS A 549 30.43 8.28 -16.84
C LYS A 549 29.14 8.22 -17.66
N PHE A 550 28.01 8.13 -17.02
CA PHE A 550 26.69 8.11 -17.64
C PHE A 550 25.62 8.53 -16.66
N ALA A 551 24.43 8.85 -17.15
CA ALA A 551 23.29 9.20 -16.32
C ALA A 551 22.05 8.39 -16.68
N LEU A 552 21.15 8.19 -15.70
CA LEU A 552 19.80 7.72 -15.89
C LEU A 552 18.85 8.89 -15.67
N VAL A 553 18.10 9.26 -16.69
CA VAL A 553 17.06 10.27 -16.61
C VAL A 553 15.70 9.59 -16.36
N VAL A 554 15.04 9.99 -15.29
CA VAL A 554 13.69 9.50 -14.95
C VAL A 554 12.72 10.66 -15.07
N SER A 555 11.85 10.62 -16.08
CA SER A 555 10.84 11.64 -16.35
C SER A 555 9.45 11.10 -16.09
N ASP A 556 8.49 11.99 -15.79
CA ASP A 556 7.08 11.68 -15.52
C ASP A 556 6.90 10.65 -14.38
N ARG A 557 7.63 10.83 -13.29
CA ARG A 557 7.71 9.85 -12.19
C ARG A 557 6.35 9.43 -11.62
N LYS A 558 5.35 10.32 -11.70
CA LYS A 558 3.98 10.10 -11.19
C LYS A 558 3.01 9.55 -12.25
N ALA A 559 3.38 9.54 -13.53
CA ALA A 559 2.49 9.17 -14.61
C ALA A 559 2.69 7.71 -15.09
N LYS A 560 1.64 7.11 -15.68
CA LYS A 560 1.76 5.83 -16.42
C LYS A 560 2.74 5.94 -17.63
N THR A 561 3.16 7.15 -17.95
CA THR A 561 4.11 7.53 -19.01
C THR A 561 5.55 7.58 -18.52
N GLN A 562 5.85 7.25 -17.24
CA GLN A 562 7.20 7.27 -16.72
C GLN A 562 8.20 6.62 -17.67
N THR A 563 9.24 7.38 -18.03
CA THR A 563 10.35 6.90 -18.85
C THR A 563 11.64 6.82 -18.02
N ARG A 564 12.54 5.91 -18.43
CA ARG A 564 13.85 5.72 -17.83
C ARG A 564 14.87 5.53 -18.94
N THR A 565 15.66 6.55 -19.20
CA THR A 565 16.58 6.59 -20.34
C THR A 565 18.00 6.80 -19.85
N PHE A 566 18.92 5.92 -20.25
CA PHE A 566 20.34 6.09 -19.99
C PHE A 566 20.96 6.97 -21.09
N VAL A 567 21.78 7.90 -20.68
CA VAL A 567 22.53 8.80 -21.55
C VAL A 567 24.02 8.83 -21.16
N ASP A 568 24.87 9.06 -22.12
CA ASP A 568 26.28 9.35 -21.88
C ASP A 568 26.49 10.82 -21.44
N MET A 569 27.72 11.23 -21.24
CA MET A 569 28.03 12.59 -20.81
C MET A 569 27.89 13.65 -21.90
N ASN A 570 27.73 13.25 -23.17
CA ASN A 570 27.36 14.13 -24.28
C ASN A 570 25.84 14.30 -24.41
N TRP A 571 25.07 13.57 -23.57
CA TRP A 571 23.61 13.48 -23.59
C TRP A 571 23.05 12.68 -24.76
N GLU A 572 23.87 11.73 -25.28
CA GLU A 572 23.43 10.77 -26.29
C GLU A 572 22.83 9.53 -25.60
N CYS A 573 21.74 9.00 -26.15
CA CYS A 573 21.08 7.84 -25.57
C CYS A 573 21.98 6.59 -25.67
N ILE A 574 22.26 5.98 -24.53
CA ILE A 574 22.90 4.68 -24.49
C ILE A 574 21.85 3.60 -24.80
N PRO A 575 22.10 2.69 -25.76
CA PRO A 575 21.11 1.69 -26.17
C PRO A 575 20.98 0.56 -25.12
N VAL A 576 20.66 0.93 -23.89
CA VAL A 576 20.45 0.03 -22.79
C VAL A 576 19.06 0.22 -22.19
N MET A 577 18.37 -0.88 -21.91
CA MET A 577 17.06 -0.87 -21.27
C MET A 577 17.08 -1.71 -19.98
N ARG A 578 16.31 -1.29 -19.01
CA ARG A 578 15.93 -2.15 -17.90
C ARG A 578 14.71 -2.98 -18.27
N LYS A 579 14.72 -4.26 -17.94
CA LYS A 579 13.61 -5.17 -18.21
C LYS A 579 12.27 -4.57 -17.71
N GLY A 580 11.30 -4.44 -18.64
CA GLY A 580 9.95 -3.97 -18.32
C GLY A 580 9.80 -2.46 -18.12
N LYS A 581 10.80 -1.62 -18.47
CA LYS A 581 10.72 -0.16 -18.38
C LYS A 581 10.71 0.49 -19.76
N LYS A 582 9.97 1.62 -19.92
CA LYS A 582 9.92 2.42 -21.15
C LYS A 582 11.11 3.38 -21.20
N THR A 583 11.61 3.63 -22.40
CA THR A 583 12.65 4.62 -22.64
C THR A 583 12.08 5.78 -23.47
N ALA A 584 12.56 7.02 -23.24
CA ALA A 584 12.29 8.16 -24.11
C ALA A 584 13.32 8.20 -25.23
N ALA A 585 12.92 8.64 -26.43
CA ALA A 585 13.83 8.79 -27.57
C ALA A 585 14.84 9.93 -27.32
N SER A 586 14.45 10.98 -26.60
CA SER A 586 15.27 12.13 -26.25
C SER A 586 14.89 12.64 -24.87
N PRO A 587 15.60 12.26 -23.80
CA PRO A 587 15.33 12.77 -22.46
C PRO A 587 15.79 14.25 -22.37
N LYS A 588 15.06 15.04 -21.59
CA LYS A 588 15.36 16.45 -21.36
C LYS A 588 16.78 16.61 -20.80
N LYS A 589 17.61 17.40 -21.47
CA LYS A 589 18.93 17.78 -20.99
C LYS A 589 18.80 18.87 -19.92
N PRO A 590 19.39 18.72 -18.73
CA PRO A 590 19.32 19.77 -17.71
C PRO A 590 20.09 21.01 -18.18
N LYS A 591 19.56 22.19 -17.93
CA LYS A 591 20.21 23.46 -18.26
C LYS A 591 21.51 23.62 -17.51
N LYS A 592 21.59 23.04 -16.31
CA LYS A 592 22.72 23.12 -15.38
C LYS A 592 23.65 21.88 -15.43
N LEU A 593 23.66 21.15 -16.55
CA LEU A 593 24.49 19.93 -16.70
C LEU A 593 25.96 20.15 -16.29
N GLY A 594 26.57 21.26 -16.73
CA GLY A 594 27.96 21.56 -16.38
C GLY A 594 28.20 21.77 -14.89
N GLU A 595 27.22 22.32 -14.18
CA GLU A 595 27.24 22.45 -12.72
C GLU A 595 27.09 21.10 -12.05
N MET A 596 26.13 20.25 -12.47
CA MET A 596 25.93 18.90 -11.97
C MET A 596 27.20 18.04 -12.13
N VAL A 597 27.88 18.14 -13.28
CA VAL A 597 29.16 17.44 -13.55
C VAL A 597 30.27 17.86 -12.58
N LYS A 598 30.39 19.16 -12.29
CA LYS A 598 31.33 19.66 -11.29
C LYS A 598 31.04 19.10 -9.90
N LEU A 599 29.77 19.12 -9.50
CA LEU A 599 29.32 18.55 -8.22
C LEU A 599 29.59 17.04 -8.15
N CYS A 600 29.36 16.30 -9.24
CA CYS A 600 29.69 14.89 -9.35
C CYS A 600 31.18 14.63 -9.02
N ARG A 601 32.11 15.35 -9.61
CA ARG A 601 33.53 15.17 -9.38
C ARG A 601 33.94 15.41 -7.93
N ILE A 602 33.34 16.42 -7.30
CA ILE A 602 33.64 16.71 -5.89
C ILE A 602 33.09 15.62 -4.97
N LEU A 603 31.80 15.22 -5.17
CA LEU A 603 31.12 14.31 -4.28
C LEU A 603 31.51 12.83 -4.48
N SER A 604 32.05 12.48 -5.67
CA SER A 604 32.42 11.09 -5.97
C SER A 604 33.94 10.80 -5.78
N LYS A 605 34.74 11.81 -5.48
CA LYS A 605 36.21 11.72 -5.47
C LYS A 605 36.77 10.55 -4.61
N ASP A 606 36.13 10.32 -3.47
CA ASP A 606 36.60 9.38 -2.46
C ASP A 606 36.00 7.97 -2.58
N PHE A 607 35.25 7.71 -3.68
CA PHE A 607 34.50 6.46 -3.87
C PHE A 607 34.77 5.83 -5.23
N PRO A 608 34.98 4.49 -5.29
CA PRO A 608 35.07 3.80 -6.58
C PRO A 608 33.80 3.89 -7.39
N LEU A 609 32.64 3.88 -6.72
CA LEU A 609 31.33 4.03 -7.33
C LEU A 609 30.38 4.77 -6.42
N VAL A 610 29.73 5.79 -6.92
CA VAL A 610 28.56 6.41 -6.29
C VAL A 610 27.60 6.93 -7.36
N ARG A 611 26.32 6.73 -7.19
CA ARG A 611 25.28 7.40 -7.99
C ARG A 611 24.82 8.63 -7.25
N ILE A 612 24.81 9.77 -7.91
CA ILE A 612 24.38 11.05 -7.35
C ILE A 612 23.12 11.46 -8.09
N ASP A 613 22.03 11.63 -7.34
CA ASP A 613 20.73 11.97 -7.86
C ASP A 613 20.48 13.47 -7.72
N PHE A 614 20.19 14.16 -8.84
CA PHE A 614 19.95 15.59 -8.88
C PHE A 614 18.53 15.94 -9.31
N TYR A 615 18.09 17.08 -8.80
CA TYR A 615 16.91 17.80 -9.31
C TYR A 615 17.33 19.17 -9.81
N GLU A 616 16.72 19.64 -10.90
CA GLU A 616 16.82 21.03 -11.38
C GLU A 616 15.44 21.67 -11.26
N VAL A 617 15.32 22.66 -10.38
CA VAL A 617 14.07 23.38 -10.11
C VAL A 617 14.38 24.87 -10.07
N ASP A 618 13.66 25.67 -10.88
CA ASP A 618 13.80 27.14 -10.95
C ASP A 618 15.24 27.62 -11.18
N GLY A 619 15.96 26.89 -12.05
CA GLY A 619 17.35 27.18 -12.36
C GLY A 619 18.35 26.89 -11.25
N ARG A 620 17.93 26.21 -10.17
CA ARG A 620 18.78 25.72 -9.09
C ARG A 620 18.97 24.21 -9.16
N VAL A 621 20.14 23.76 -8.75
CA VAL A 621 20.48 22.34 -8.67
C VAL A 621 20.40 21.90 -7.23
N TYR A 622 19.72 20.78 -6.99
CA TYR A 622 19.67 20.12 -5.68
C TYR A 622 20.20 18.69 -5.76
N VAL A 623 20.99 18.28 -4.78
CA VAL A 623 21.42 16.90 -4.59
C VAL A 623 20.36 16.21 -3.74
N GLY A 624 19.70 15.21 -4.31
CA GLY A 624 18.62 14.49 -3.65
C GLY A 624 19.09 13.27 -2.85
N GLU A 625 20.09 12.54 -3.37
CA GLU A 625 20.57 11.28 -2.77
C GLU A 625 21.97 10.91 -3.26
N LEU A 626 22.75 10.23 -2.39
CA LEU A 626 23.95 9.50 -2.73
C LEU A 626 23.65 8.00 -2.60
N THR A 627 23.94 7.21 -3.66
CA THR A 627 23.65 5.77 -3.67
C THR A 627 24.91 4.99 -4.05
N PHE A 628 25.41 4.15 -3.13
CA PHE A 628 26.69 3.44 -3.29
C PHE A 628 26.56 2.07 -3.95
N THR A 629 25.37 1.47 -3.93
CA THR A 629 25.09 0.21 -4.62
C THR A 629 23.89 0.41 -5.56
N PRO A 630 24.01 1.28 -6.58
CA PRO A 630 22.91 1.77 -7.36
C PRO A 630 22.22 0.65 -8.14
N GLY A 631 21.04 0.24 -7.65
CA GLY A 631 20.20 -0.75 -8.32
C GLY A 631 20.90 -2.11 -8.47
N MET A 632 21.57 -2.57 -7.43
CA MET A 632 22.15 -3.91 -7.38
C MET A 632 21.21 -4.91 -8.07
N PHE A 633 21.73 -5.69 -9.03
CA PHE A 633 20.97 -6.55 -9.95
C PHE A 633 20.17 -5.80 -11.04
N LEU A 634 20.70 -4.72 -11.58
CA LEU A 634 20.14 -4.04 -12.75
C LEU A 634 20.14 -5.01 -13.94
N GLY A 635 18.99 -5.48 -14.34
CA GLY A 635 18.86 -6.35 -15.50
C GLY A 635 19.03 -5.56 -16.80
N PHE A 636 20.24 -5.11 -17.14
CA PHE A 636 20.54 -4.44 -18.40
C PHE A 636 20.25 -5.34 -19.60
N ARG A 637 19.69 -4.76 -20.66
CA ARG A 637 19.46 -5.43 -21.94
C ARG A 637 19.84 -4.51 -23.10
N PRO A 638 20.61 -4.97 -24.09
CA PRO A 638 21.21 -6.29 -24.16
C PRO A 638 22.29 -6.51 -23.09
N ILE A 639 22.65 -7.75 -22.80
CA ILE A 639 23.58 -8.09 -21.69
C ILE A 639 25.00 -7.59 -21.93
N GLU A 640 25.40 -7.45 -23.20
CA GLU A 640 26.69 -6.91 -23.62
C GLU A 640 26.90 -5.48 -23.09
N MET A 641 25.80 -4.75 -22.89
CA MET A 641 25.87 -3.41 -22.32
C MET A 641 26.24 -3.40 -20.84
N ASP A 642 25.93 -4.47 -20.09
CA ASP A 642 26.38 -4.61 -18.71
C ASP A 642 27.91 -4.72 -18.64
N TYR A 643 28.51 -5.46 -19.53
CA TYR A 643 29.99 -5.56 -19.65
C TYR A 643 30.61 -4.22 -20.12
N LYS A 644 30.01 -3.57 -21.12
CA LYS A 644 30.46 -2.27 -21.63
C LYS A 644 30.43 -1.17 -20.57
N LEU A 645 29.37 -1.12 -19.77
CA LEU A 645 29.29 -0.20 -18.64
C LEU A 645 30.27 -0.58 -17.53
N GLY A 646 30.58 -1.87 -17.38
CA GLY A 646 31.59 -2.37 -16.46
C GLY A 646 32.99 -1.84 -16.72
N GLU A 647 33.34 -1.53 -17.97
CA GLU A 647 34.62 -0.96 -18.33
C GLU A 647 34.85 0.44 -17.72
N TYR A 648 33.78 1.17 -17.40
CA TYR A 648 33.88 2.48 -16.75
C TYR A 648 34.33 2.42 -15.29
N LEU A 649 34.18 1.27 -14.63
CA LEU A 649 34.48 1.10 -13.22
C LEU A 649 35.75 0.25 -13.06
N ASP A 650 36.86 0.88 -12.70
CA ASP A 650 38.10 0.18 -12.39
C ASP A 650 38.14 -0.22 -10.90
N LEU A 651 38.32 -1.49 -10.64
CA LEU A 651 38.49 -2.07 -9.29
C LEU A 651 39.89 -2.65 -9.05
N SER A 652 40.86 -2.40 -9.94
CA SER A 652 42.18 -2.98 -9.85
C SER A 652 42.93 -2.63 -8.54
N GLU A 653 42.64 -1.48 -7.95
CA GLU A 653 43.21 -1.07 -6.66
C GLU A 653 42.60 -1.83 -5.47
N TYR A 654 41.44 -2.41 -5.63
CA TYR A 654 40.64 -3.03 -4.57
C TYR A 654 40.66 -4.56 -4.64
N ILE A 655 40.80 -5.14 -5.84
CA ILE A 655 40.88 -6.60 -6.07
C ILE A 655 42.36 -6.97 -6.11
N LYS A 656 42.84 -7.62 -5.05
CA LYS A 656 44.21 -8.12 -4.95
C LYS A 656 44.29 -9.55 -5.40
#